data_a4af44ab78de754f249781f860c7f6e8
#
_entry.id   a4af44ab78de754f249781f860c7f6e8
#
_cell.length_a   1.000
_cell.length_b   1.000
_cell.length_c   1.000
_cell.angle_alpha   90.00
_cell.angle_beta   90.00
_cell.angle_gamma   90.00
#
_symmetry.space_group_name_H-M   'P 1'
#
loop_
_entity.id
_entity.type
_entity.pdbx_description
1 polymer ?
#
loop_
_entity_poly.entity_id
_entity_poly.type
_entity_poly.pdbx_seq_one_letter_code
_entity_poly.pdbx_strand_id
1 'polypeptide(L)'
;MKKKAIVCVVGAVFSGQLYAAQMPVAQAEIEPVVVTADRNAQTLDKAAPNVSVVGRKTLNQASAQNLDDIVMYESGVSVPSDNNRRGHAGINIRGIDGNRILMMVDGVRIPESYAGGGSNGAISGRDMVESDTLKQVDIVKGPYSALYGSDALGGVVNMVTLSPSDFVDKGKRGYFGLKYGYRSRDRSHGVTATAAGFHENAEGLLMLTRRQGHETENMGGDKSYSTSRTATNPQKNNAYNILAKGNIGNERHRFETLYEQYYHANDTVLANGLGSQSRGPVTVTTSESNARDRIRRQRIEAGYRYTGEGRLKEANLTAYQQKLRTEDDAVDASITRMGARQLGNSTRYSDYGFNQTIRGLNERSVWEFDGAVKQTVVAGAEYKHTETARPRDSLTVDNLTGAVSKVYAGSTYPNKTFPDSKRKTLSLYAQDSLTFGNGIVLTPALRYEKDKLNTETDQAYLNANPDGTATRFNDSALTPSLRLSVPMGEQFTGFATYSQGFRTPPFDSATMAFANTTYGYAVIPNADLKSERSNSFELGMKFKNERARAQVTAFYNRYRNFINRTEVGTATIGGRPIIQYQYQNLDRVKTYGAEASAAYKFLPGWQVSGSIAWMRGEQQDGKPLDSAYPFNGVLGLDYTQEKWGVGTKLRWSKKHSRVSSDTVFQAPGYGVWDVGAWYKPFKNLEIGANIYNVGNKKYWQHADVAGMSRTSVMDLYTETGRNFAATVQLKF
;
A
#
# COMPACT_ATOMS: atom_id res chain seq x y z
N MET A 1 -5.73 -35.91 -28.66
CA MET A 1 -6.50 -36.82 -27.76
C MET A 1 -5.92 -36.79 -26.38
N LYS A 2 -6.64 -36.26 -25.44
CA LYS A 2 -6.86 -36.58 -24.01
C LYS A 2 -7.41 -35.34 -23.31
N LYS A 3 -8.69 -35.06 -23.59
CA LYS A 3 -9.57 -34.35 -22.65
C LYS A 3 -10.25 -35.44 -21.85
N LYS A 4 -10.16 -35.44 -20.52
CA LYS A 4 -11.05 -36.01 -19.51
C LYS A 4 -10.25 -36.21 -18.22
N ALA A 5 -10.53 -35.39 -17.22
CA ALA A 5 -10.53 -35.75 -15.82
C ALA A 5 -10.51 -34.49 -14.92
N ILE A 6 -11.57 -33.71 -14.93
CA ILE A 6 -11.93 -32.78 -13.83
C ILE A 6 -13.47 -32.72 -13.82
N VAL A 7 -14.11 -33.77 -13.43
CA VAL A 7 -15.50 -33.81 -12.94
C VAL A 7 -15.64 -35.16 -12.26
N CYS A 8 -15.38 -35.27 -10.98
CA CYS A 8 -15.82 -36.32 -10.08
C CYS A 8 -15.18 -36.17 -8.69
N VAL A 9 -15.53 -35.14 -7.93
CA VAL A 9 -15.38 -35.10 -6.43
C VAL A 9 -16.50 -34.25 -5.79
N VAL A 10 -17.69 -34.19 -6.34
CA VAL A 10 -18.83 -33.51 -5.67
C VAL A 10 -20.00 -34.51 -5.43
N GLY A 11 -19.81 -35.80 -5.60
CA GLY A 11 -20.88 -36.76 -5.63
C GLY A 11 -20.89 -37.86 -4.56
N ALA A 12 -20.34 -37.64 -3.37
CA ALA A 12 -20.40 -38.67 -2.33
C ALA A 12 -20.33 -38.09 -0.91
N VAL A 13 -21.34 -37.36 -0.46
CA VAL A 13 -21.75 -37.24 0.96
C VAL A 13 -23.15 -36.62 1.02
N PHE A 14 -24.18 -37.35 0.64
CA PHE A 14 -25.56 -37.04 1.01
C PHE A 14 -26.39 -38.33 1.15
N SER A 15 -26.17 -39.01 2.28
CA SER A 15 -27.18 -39.91 2.87
C SER A 15 -26.89 -40.06 4.36
N GLY A 16 -27.23 -39.03 5.12
CA GLY A 16 -27.25 -39.03 6.59
C GLY A 16 -28.45 -38.22 7.03
N GLN A 17 -29.42 -38.86 7.68
CA GLN A 17 -30.63 -38.23 8.23
C GLN A 17 -30.25 -37.09 9.19
N LEU A 18 -30.67 -35.85 8.86
CA LEU A 18 -30.54 -34.68 9.70
C LEU A 18 -31.54 -34.70 10.85
N TYR A 19 -31.09 -35.01 12.06
CA TYR A 19 -31.75 -34.59 13.27
C TYR A 19 -31.58 -33.05 13.40
N ALA A 20 -32.65 -32.31 13.23
CA ALA A 20 -32.70 -30.86 13.47
C ALA A 20 -32.69 -30.59 14.98
N ALA A 21 -31.49 -30.56 15.56
CA ALA A 21 -31.28 -29.88 16.83
C ALA A 21 -31.32 -28.36 16.58
N GLN A 22 -32.20 -27.63 17.28
CA GLN A 22 -32.18 -26.17 17.30
C GLN A 22 -30.84 -25.73 17.92
N MET A 23 -29.88 -25.39 17.07
CA MET A 23 -28.62 -24.80 17.50
C MET A 23 -28.83 -23.30 17.75
N PRO A 24 -28.20 -22.71 18.79
CA PRO A 24 -28.27 -21.29 19.02
C PRO A 24 -27.74 -20.55 17.80
N VAL A 25 -28.50 -19.56 17.35
CA VAL A 25 -28.11 -18.64 16.25
C VAL A 25 -26.79 -18.00 16.64
N ALA A 26 -25.73 -18.25 15.86
CA ALA A 26 -24.47 -17.53 16.03
C ALA A 26 -24.76 -16.03 16.06
N GLN A 27 -24.19 -15.32 17.05
CA GLN A 27 -24.32 -13.87 17.19
C GLN A 27 -24.12 -13.22 15.82
N ALA A 28 -25.08 -12.37 15.43
CA ALA A 28 -25.00 -11.63 14.17
C ALA A 28 -23.66 -10.89 14.13
N GLU A 29 -22.85 -11.16 13.13
CA GLU A 29 -21.62 -10.40 12.90
C GLU A 29 -22.02 -8.93 12.76
N ILE A 30 -21.48 -8.06 13.62
CA ILE A 30 -21.69 -6.61 13.53
C ILE A 30 -21.21 -6.18 12.16
N GLU A 31 -22.07 -5.51 11.39
CA GLU A 31 -21.74 -5.03 10.05
C GLU A 31 -20.54 -4.07 10.14
N PRO A 32 -19.51 -4.22 9.32
CA PRO A 32 -18.35 -3.35 9.40
C PRO A 32 -18.75 -1.88 9.18
N VAL A 33 -18.29 -1.02 10.07
CA VAL A 33 -18.48 0.42 9.98
C VAL A 33 -17.31 1.02 9.20
N VAL A 34 -17.63 1.75 8.15
CA VAL A 34 -16.66 2.46 7.31
C VAL A 34 -16.69 3.94 7.65
N VAL A 35 -15.56 4.52 7.95
CA VAL A 35 -15.40 5.97 8.17
C VAL A 35 -14.84 6.65 6.93
N THR A 36 -14.00 5.96 6.20
CA THR A 36 -13.18 6.51 5.11
C THR A 36 -14.01 7.00 3.92
N ALA A 37 -15.08 6.30 3.58
CA ALA A 37 -15.83 6.62 2.35
C ALA A 37 -16.53 7.98 2.36
N ASP A 38 -17.05 8.40 3.51
CA ASP A 38 -17.84 9.64 3.63
C ASP A 38 -17.30 10.57 4.74
N ARG A 39 -16.11 10.28 5.29
CA ARG A 39 -15.57 10.95 6.49
C ARG A 39 -16.57 10.98 7.65
N ASN A 40 -17.51 10.07 7.64
CA ASN A 40 -18.53 9.85 8.66
C ASN A 40 -18.74 8.35 8.85
N ALA A 41 -18.95 7.91 10.09
CA ALA A 41 -19.15 6.50 10.40
C ALA A 41 -20.48 5.99 9.80
N GLN A 42 -20.40 5.06 8.87
CA GLN A 42 -21.56 4.45 8.22
C GLN A 42 -21.38 2.94 8.11
N THR A 43 -22.46 2.19 8.07
CA THR A 43 -22.41 0.77 7.73
C THR A 43 -22.02 0.59 6.25
N LEU A 44 -21.39 -0.52 5.92
CA LEU A 44 -20.84 -0.79 4.57
C LEU A 44 -21.93 -0.73 3.48
N ASP A 45 -23.18 -1.08 3.79
CA ASP A 45 -24.31 -1.01 2.85
C ASP A 45 -24.70 0.43 2.50
N LYS A 46 -24.60 1.36 3.46
CA LYS A 46 -24.89 2.80 3.29
C LYS A 46 -23.68 3.59 2.80
N ALA A 47 -22.48 3.07 3.03
CA ALA A 47 -21.24 3.71 2.58
C ALA A 47 -21.21 3.91 1.07
N ALA A 48 -20.33 4.80 0.62
CA ALA A 48 -20.08 5.01 -0.80
C ALA A 48 -19.88 3.70 -1.57
N PRO A 49 -20.21 3.63 -2.84
CA PRO A 49 -19.91 2.48 -3.68
C PRO A 49 -18.39 2.23 -3.75
N ASN A 50 -18.00 0.99 -4.07
CA ASN A 50 -16.60 0.59 -4.26
C ASN A 50 -15.70 0.68 -3.04
N VAL A 51 -16.25 0.43 -1.87
CA VAL A 51 -15.49 0.26 -0.64
C VAL A 51 -15.41 -1.21 -0.29
N SER A 52 -14.21 -1.70 -0.01
CA SER A 52 -13.98 -2.97 0.67
C SER A 52 -13.35 -2.74 2.03
N VAL A 53 -13.68 -3.61 2.97
CA VAL A 53 -13.18 -3.56 4.35
C VAL A 53 -12.53 -4.89 4.69
N VAL A 54 -11.24 -4.85 4.97
CA VAL A 54 -10.49 -5.98 5.52
C VAL A 54 -10.51 -5.85 7.04
N GLY A 55 -11.44 -6.53 7.70
CA GLY A 55 -11.61 -6.45 9.15
C GLY A 55 -10.61 -7.29 9.94
N ARG A 56 -10.55 -7.07 11.27
CA ARG A 56 -9.62 -7.76 12.19
C ARG A 56 -9.68 -9.29 12.09
N LYS A 57 -10.89 -9.86 11.94
CA LYS A 57 -11.07 -11.30 11.77
C LYS A 57 -10.33 -11.80 10.53
N THR A 58 -10.48 -11.13 9.40
CA THR A 58 -9.80 -11.48 8.14
C THR A 58 -8.28 -11.33 8.27
N LEU A 59 -7.79 -10.25 8.90
CA LEU A 59 -6.36 -10.02 9.17
C LEU A 59 -5.77 -11.16 10.04
N ASN A 60 -6.48 -11.57 11.09
CA ASN A 60 -6.05 -12.69 11.94
C ASN A 60 -6.07 -14.02 11.20
N GLN A 61 -7.14 -14.31 10.46
CA GLN A 61 -7.28 -15.53 9.66
C GLN A 61 -6.23 -15.62 8.56
N ALA A 62 -5.86 -14.51 7.95
CA ALA A 62 -4.78 -14.43 6.98
C ALA A 62 -3.37 -14.39 7.62
N SER A 63 -3.25 -14.40 8.95
CA SER A 63 -1.97 -14.20 9.66
C SER A 63 -1.16 -13.03 9.05
N ALA A 64 -1.86 -11.95 8.70
CA ALA A 64 -1.32 -10.82 7.95
C ALA A 64 -0.19 -10.14 8.73
N GLN A 65 0.93 -9.81 8.05
CA GLN A 65 2.08 -9.12 8.64
C GLN A 65 2.55 -7.91 7.82
N ASN A 66 2.16 -7.80 6.55
CA ASN A 66 2.55 -6.73 5.64
C ASN A 66 1.39 -6.34 4.72
N LEU A 67 1.59 -5.33 3.87
CA LEU A 67 0.56 -4.84 2.94
C LEU A 67 0.05 -5.90 1.97
N ASP A 68 0.94 -6.78 1.46
CA ASP A 68 0.54 -7.83 0.52
C ASP A 68 -0.42 -8.84 1.19
N ASP A 69 -0.11 -9.27 2.41
CA ASP A 69 -1.00 -10.15 3.18
C ASP A 69 -2.37 -9.51 3.45
N ILE A 70 -2.40 -8.17 3.69
CA ILE A 70 -3.64 -7.43 3.96
C ILE A 70 -4.58 -7.46 2.75
N VAL A 71 -4.05 -7.28 1.54
CA VAL A 71 -4.86 -7.21 0.32
C VAL A 71 -4.92 -8.51 -0.48
N MET A 72 -4.28 -9.56 -0.01
CA MET A 72 -4.10 -10.83 -0.72
C MET A 72 -5.41 -11.45 -1.25
N TYR A 73 -6.53 -11.20 -0.59
CA TYR A 73 -7.85 -11.68 -0.98
C TYR A 73 -8.76 -10.59 -1.57
N GLU A 74 -8.20 -9.42 -1.93
CA GLU A 74 -8.93 -8.33 -2.57
C GLU A 74 -8.70 -8.35 -4.09
N SER A 75 -9.74 -8.67 -4.88
CA SER A 75 -9.63 -8.61 -6.33
C SER A 75 -9.48 -7.16 -6.82
N GLY A 76 -8.64 -6.95 -7.84
CA GLY A 76 -8.41 -5.62 -8.38
C GLY A 76 -7.51 -4.72 -7.54
N VAL A 77 -6.89 -5.26 -6.51
CA VAL A 77 -5.89 -4.60 -5.66
C VAL A 77 -4.65 -5.49 -5.60
N SER A 78 -3.46 -4.90 -5.65
CA SER A 78 -2.21 -5.64 -5.53
C SER A 78 -1.11 -4.76 -4.92
N VAL A 79 -0.04 -5.38 -4.48
CA VAL A 79 1.13 -4.73 -3.88
C VAL A 79 2.36 -5.13 -4.67
N PRO A 80 2.96 -4.24 -5.48
CA PRO A 80 4.25 -4.53 -6.10
C PRO A 80 5.32 -4.80 -5.04
N SER A 81 6.05 -5.92 -5.17
CA SER A 81 7.03 -6.38 -4.19
C SER A 81 8.43 -6.42 -4.78
N ASP A 82 9.43 -6.04 -3.98
CA ASP A 82 10.85 -6.27 -4.23
C ASP A 82 11.43 -7.18 -3.13
N ASN A 83 11.25 -8.47 -3.28
CA ASN A 83 11.73 -9.48 -2.34
C ASN A 83 13.27 -9.60 -2.33
N ASN A 84 13.99 -8.94 -3.24
CA ASN A 84 15.45 -8.98 -3.31
C ASN A 84 16.11 -8.01 -2.35
N ARG A 85 15.43 -6.92 -1.97
CA ARG A 85 15.99 -5.96 -1.01
C ARG A 85 14.94 -5.27 -0.13
N ARG A 86 13.87 -4.66 -0.69
CA ARG A 86 13.07 -3.65 0.03
C ARG A 86 11.64 -4.01 0.37
N GLY A 87 11.19 -5.19 0.02
CA GLY A 87 9.82 -5.60 0.30
C GLY A 87 8.78 -4.83 -0.54
N HIS A 88 7.73 -4.30 0.08
CA HIS A 88 6.52 -3.85 -0.60
C HIS A 88 6.55 -2.34 -0.89
N ALA A 89 6.39 -1.96 -2.18
CA ALA A 89 6.50 -0.57 -2.61
C ALA A 89 5.28 0.29 -2.22
N GLY A 90 4.08 -0.25 -2.29
CA GLY A 90 2.80 0.44 -2.06
C GLY A 90 1.64 -0.35 -2.63
N ILE A 91 0.51 0.29 -2.83
CA ILE A 91 -0.72 -0.37 -3.32
C ILE A 91 -1.02 0.08 -4.75
N ASN A 92 -1.40 -0.87 -5.60
CA ASN A 92 -1.96 -0.65 -6.93
C ASN A 92 -3.47 -0.89 -6.89
N ILE A 93 -4.26 0.08 -7.33
CA ILE A 93 -5.72 -0.01 -7.46
C ILE A 93 -6.09 0.32 -8.90
N ARG A 94 -6.73 -0.60 -9.61
CA ARG A 94 -7.19 -0.42 -10.99
C ARG A 94 -6.08 0.08 -11.94
N GLY A 95 -4.87 -0.46 -11.78
CA GLY A 95 -3.71 -0.12 -12.61
C GLY A 95 -3.03 1.21 -12.27
N ILE A 96 -3.47 1.88 -11.23
CA ILE A 96 -2.87 3.12 -10.72
C ILE A 96 -2.14 2.81 -9.41
N ASP A 97 -0.90 3.28 -9.28
CA ASP A 97 0.00 2.97 -8.18
C ASP A 97 0.81 4.17 -7.67
N GLY A 98 1.78 3.88 -6.81
CA GLY A 98 2.69 4.86 -6.22
C GLY A 98 1.95 5.89 -5.36
N ASN A 99 2.42 7.13 -5.38
CA ASN A 99 1.81 8.22 -4.62
C ASN A 99 0.45 8.70 -5.17
N ARG A 100 -0.08 8.06 -6.24
CA ARG A 100 -1.44 8.30 -6.75
C ARG A 100 -2.53 7.55 -5.98
N ILE A 101 -2.11 6.63 -5.10
CA ILE A 101 -2.97 6.00 -4.10
C ILE A 101 -2.67 6.65 -2.76
N LEU A 102 -3.68 7.30 -2.20
CA LEU A 102 -3.56 7.88 -0.88
C LEU A 102 -3.60 6.78 0.18
N MET A 103 -2.52 6.63 0.92
CA MET A 103 -2.45 5.71 2.07
C MET A 103 -2.45 6.51 3.37
N MET A 104 -3.24 6.07 4.34
CA MET A 104 -3.41 6.74 5.64
C MET A 104 -3.40 5.73 6.78
N VAL A 105 -3.07 6.21 7.98
CA VAL A 105 -3.29 5.51 9.25
C VAL A 105 -4.12 6.44 10.14
N ASP A 106 -5.30 5.99 10.59
CA ASP A 106 -6.27 6.78 11.35
C ASP A 106 -6.59 8.15 10.71
N GLY A 107 -6.64 8.21 9.36
CA GLY A 107 -6.90 9.43 8.61
C GLY A 107 -5.69 10.35 8.40
N VAL A 108 -4.53 10.06 8.98
CA VAL A 108 -3.27 10.78 8.74
C VAL A 108 -2.49 10.14 7.60
N ARG A 109 -2.10 10.93 6.61
CA ARG A 109 -1.36 10.47 5.42
C ARG A 109 -0.03 9.82 5.80
N ILE A 110 0.27 8.65 5.25
CA ILE A 110 1.62 8.08 5.30
C ILE A 110 2.57 8.93 4.44
N PRO A 111 3.85 9.06 4.82
CA PRO A 111 4.84 9.75 4.01
C PRO A 111 4.90 9.24 2.57
N GLU A 112 5.25 10.12 1.64
CA GLU A 112 5.36 9.80 0.22
C GLU A 112 6.59 8.92 -0.04
N SER A 113 6.47 7.99 -1.00
CA SER A 113 7.65 7.37 -1.61
C SER A 113 8.28 8.35 -2.59
N TYR A 114 9.59 8.21 -2.82
CA TYR A 114 10.31 9.01 -3.80
C TYR A 114 10.76 8.16 -5.00
N ALA A 115 10.80 8.78 -6.16
CA ALA A 115 11.40 8.19 -7.35
C ALA A 115 12.91 8.50 -7.40
N GLY A 116 13.71 7.59 -7.91
CA GLY A 116 15.11 7.86 -8.16
C GLY A 116 16.10 7.33 -7.15
N GLY A 117 16.40 6.07 -7.34
CA GLY A 117 17.63 5.39 -7.04
C GLY A 117 18.21 5.53 -5.64
N GLY A 118 17.93 4.58 -4.78
CA GLY A 118 18.84 4.23 -3.70
C GLY A 118 20.13 3.67 -4.26
N SER A 119 21.12 3.34 -3.42
CA SER A 119 22.23 2.51 -3.82
C SER A 119 21.67 1.21 -4.40
N ASN A 120 22.12 0.82 -5.60
CA ASN A 120 21.67 -0.39 -6.29
C ASN A 120 20.15 -0.48 -6.57
N GLY A 121 19.50 0.64 -6.95
CA GLY A 121 18.13 0.66 -7.42
C GLY A 121 17.05 0.51 -6.35
N ALA A 122 17.40 0.68 -5.10
CA ALA A 122 16.49 0.56 -3.99
C ALA A 122 15.39 1.65 -4.02
N ILE A 123 14.13 1.26 -3.94
CA ILE A 123 12.95 2.12 -3.85
C ILE A 123 12.50 2.17 -2.40
N SER A 124 12.13 3.35 -1.87
CA SER A 124 11.55 3.42 -0.52
C SER A 124 10.13 2.84 -0.54
N GLY A 125 9.92 1.74 0.15
CA GLY A 125 8.62 1.13 0.32
C GLY A 125 7.70 1.96 1.21
N ARG A 126 6.38 1.76 1.06
CA ARG A 126 5.34 2.39 1.89
C ARG A 126 4.69 1.42 2.87
N ASP A 127 5.24 0.22 3.05
CA ASP A 127 4.84 -0.74 4.06
C ASP A 127 5.46 -0.36 5.40
N MET A 128 4.80 0.54 6.12
CA MET A 128 5.30 1.17 7.36
C MET A 128 4.29 1.04 8.50
N VAL A 129 3.46 -0.02 8.48
CA VAL A 129 2.40 -0.22 9.48
C VAL A 129 2.44 -1.64 10.01
N GLU A 130 2.29 -1.78 11.32
CA GLU A 130 2.21 -3.09 11.98
C GLU A 130 0.79 -3.64 11.92
N SER A 131 0.59 -4.76 11.25
CA SER A 131 -0.74 -5.36 11.04
C SER A 131 -1.45 -5.76 12.34
N ASP A 132 -0.70 -6.12 13.39
CA ASP A 132 -1.31 -6.49 14.68
C ASP A 132 -1.95 -5.30 15.39
N THR A 133 -1.58 -4.06 15.04
CA THR A 133 -2.21 -2.85 15.59
C THR A 133 -3.50 -2.45 14.86
N LEU A 134 -3.82 -3.09 13.72
CA LEU A 134 -4.96 -2.70 12.88
C LEU A 134 -6.27 -3.33 13.37
N LYS A 135 -7.31 -2.53 13.44
CA LYS A 135 -8.72 -2.94 13.58
C LYS A 135 -9.29 -3.36 12.24
N GLN A 136 -9.07 -2.54 11.23
CA GLN A 136 -9.53 -2.76 9.86
C GLN A 136 -8.71 -1.94 8.86
N VAL A 137 -8.83 -2.31 7.59
CA VAL A 137 -8.31 -1.55 6.46
C VAL A 137 -9.45 -1.27 5.50
N ASP A 138 -9.75 0.02 5.30
CA ASP A 138 -10.75 0.50 4.36
C ASP A 138 -10.07 0.79 3.02
N ILE A 139 -10.55 0.18 1.95
CA ILE A 139 -10.03 0.37 0.59
C ILE A 139 -11.14 0.98 -0.26
N VAL A 140 -10.93 2.21 -0.69
CA VAL A 140 -11.84 2.94 -1.58
C VAL A 140 -11.22 3.00 -2.96
N LYS A 141 -11.87 2.40 -3.95
CA LYS A 141 -11.36 2.30 -5.31
C LYS A 141 -11.90 3.45 -6.17
N GLY A 142 -11.02 4.10 -6.93
CA GLY A 142 -11.34 5.26 -7.77
C GLY A 142 -11.01 6.61 -7.11
N PRO A 143 -11.15 7.74 -7.84
CA PRO A 143 -10.79 9.06 -7.35
C PRO A 143 -11.66 9.52 -6.18
N TYR A 144 -11.01 10.00 -5.13
CA TYR A 144 -11.65 10.52 -3.91
C TYR A 144 -11.11 11.89 -3.47
N SER A 145 -10.55 12.66 -4.41
CA SER A 145 -9.91 13.94 -4.10
C SER A 145 -10.89 15.00 -3.58
N ALA A 146 -12.19 14.89 -3.85
CA ALA A 146 -13.21 15.79 -3.29
C ALA A 146 -13.26 15.75 -1.75
N LEU A 147 -12.91 14.63 -1.11
CA LEU A 147 -12.83 14.52 0.34
C LEU A 147 -11.39 14.54 0.86
N TYR A 148 -10.45 13.94 0.15
CA TYR A 148 -9.10 13.68 0.65
C TYR A 148 -8.00 14.49 -0.03
N GLY A 149 -8.31 15.28 -1.08
CA GLY A 149 -7.38 16.16 -1.78
C GLY A 149 -6.40 15.43 -2.70
N SER A 150 -5.24 16.07 -2.90
CA SER A 150 -4.15 15.52 -3.71
C SER A 150 -3.79 14.10 -3.30
N ASP A 151 -3.30 13.28 -4.27
CA ASP A 151 -2.88 11.88 -4.16
C ASP A 151 -4.01 10.83 -4.05
N ALA A 152 -5.27 11.23 -3.86
CA ALA A 152 -6.42 10.34 -3.97
C ALA A 152 -6.91 10.20 -5.42
N LEU A 153 -5.98 10.09 -6.39
CA LEU A 153 -6.25 10.05 -7.83
C LEU A 153 -6.77 8.68 -8.29
N GLY A 154 -6.21 7.60 -7.76
CA GLY A 154 -6.57 6.22 -8.09
C GLY A 154 -7.33 5.49 -6.99
N GLY A 155 -7.27 5.98 -5.75
CA GLY A 155 -7.95 5.38 -4.61
C GLY A 155 -7.44 5.89 -3.27
N VAL A 156 -8.09 5.41 -2.21
CA VAL A 156 -7.74 5.70 -0.81
C VAL A 156 -7.66 4.39 -0.04
N VAL A 157 -6.60 4.22 0.74
CA VAL A 157 -6.46 3.11 1.69
C VAL A 157 -6.24 3.70 3.08
N ASN A 158 -7.17 3.46 3.98
CA ASN A 158 -7.06 3.92 5.37
C ASN A 158 -6.95 2.72 6.31
N MET A 159 -5.85 2.64 7.01
CA MET A 159 -5.57 1.63 8.02
C MET A 159 -6.01 2.17 9.38
N VAL A 160 -7.08 1.62 9.92
CA VAL A 160 -7.65 2.04 11.20
C VAL A 160 -7.02 1.21 12.31
N THR A 161 -6.38 1.85 13.27
CA THR A 161 -5.74 1.16 14.40
C THR A 161 -6.72 0.86 15.53
N LEU A 162 -6.41 -0.17 16.31
CA LEU A 162 -7.17 -0.56 17.49
C LEU A 162 -7.23 0.57 18.53
N SER A 163 -8.31 0.60 19.28
CA SER A 163 -8.59 1.53 20.37
C SER A 163 -8.79 0.78 21.68
N PRO A 164 -8.70 1.42 22.85
CA PRO A 164 -8.95 0.76 24.14
C PRO A 164 -10.27 0.01 24.18
N SER A 165 -11.32 0.59 23.62
CA SER A 165 -12.68 0.01 23.56
C SER A 165 -12.79 -1.26 22.70
N ASP A 166 -11.79 -1.60 21.90
CA ASP A 166 -11.78 -2.85 21.13
C ASP A 166 -11.35 -4.07 21.96
N PHE A 167 -10.83 -3.84 23.18
CA PHE A 167 -10.27 -4.90 24.03
C PHE A 167 -11.05 -5.16 25.32
N VAL A 168 -11.77 -4.17 25.82
CA VAL A 168 -12.39 -4.26 27.14
C VAL A 168 -13.88 -4.47 27.01
N ASP A 169 -14.37 -5.63 27.48
CA ASP A 169 -15.79 -5.94 27.56
C ASP A 169 -16.49 -5.04 28.60
N LYS A 170 -17.80 -4.80 28.42
CA LYS A 170 -18.62 -4.07 29.40
C LYS A 170 -18.48 -4.68 30.80
N GLY A 171 -18.07 -3.86 31.75
CA GLY A 171 -17.91 -4.24 33.16
C GLY A 171 -16.49 -4.69 33.57
N LYS A 172 -15.55 -4.84 32.64
CA LYS A 172 -14.13 -5.05 32.94
C LYS A 172 -13.38 -3.72 32.94
N ARG A 173 -12.35 -3.60 33.79
CA ARG A 173 -11.52 -2.39 33.87
C ARG A 173 -10.20 -2.51 33.12
N GLY A 174 -9.80 -3.70 32.72
CA GLY A 174 -8.51 -3.91 32.07
C GLY A 174 -8.49 -5.15 31.18
N TYR A 175 -7.51 -5.17 30.30
CA TYR A 175 -7.18 -6.27 29.39
C TYR A 175 -5.67 -6.38 29.27
N PHE A 176 -5.17 -7.62 29.29
CA PHE A 176 -3.82 -7.95 28.88
C PHE A 176 -3.86 -9.08 27.86
N GLY A 177 -3.08 -8.97 26.79
CA GLY A 177 -3.01 -9.96 25.73
C GLY A 177 -1.60 -10.19 25.25
N LEU A 178 -1.30 -11.44 24.89
CA LEU A 178 -0.04 -11.84 24.26
C LEU A 178 -0.35 -12.65 23.00
N LYS A 179 0.21 -12.23 21.86
CA LYS A 179 0.10 -12.95 20.58
C LYS A 179 1.51 -13.34 20.12
N TYR A 180 1.68 -14.61 19.77
CA TYR A 180 2.85 -15.13 19.08
C TYR A 180 2.45 -15.61 17.69
N GLY A 181 3.28 -15.34 16.67
CA GLY A 181 3.10 -15.80 15.30
C GLY A 181 4.40 -16.31 14.70
N TYR A 182 4.29 -17.37 13.91
CA TYR A 182 5.37 -17.91 13.07
C TYR A 182 4.93 -18.00 11.62
N ARG A 183 5.83 -17.72 10.68
CA ARG A 183 5.63 -17.88 9.23
C ARG A 183 6.82 -18.60 8.60
N SER A 184 6.58 -19.65 7.84
CA SER A 184 7.66 -20.43 7.22
C SER A 184 8.24 -19.78 5.97
N ARG A 185 7.48 -18.94 5.23
CA ARG A 185 7.94 -18.33 3.96
C ARG A 185 9.17 -17.43 4.11
N ASP A 186 9.33 -16.85 5.28
CA ASP A 186 10.45 -15.96 5.64
C ASP A 186 11.03 -16.33 7.01
N ARG A 187 10.67 -17.49 7.55
CA ARG A 187 11.10 -18.00 8.87
C ARG A 187 10.93 -16.94 9.97
N SER A 188 9.87 -16.12 9.86
CA SER A 188 9.65 -15.02 10.77
C SER A 188 8.94 -15.44 12.05
N HIS A 189 9.35 -14.81 13.15
CA HIS A 189 8.72 -14.88 14.46
C HIS A 189 8.25 -13.51 14.89
N GLY A 190 7.02 -13.41 15.39
CA GLY A 190 6.44 -12.16 15.89
C GLY A 190 5.83 -12.35 17.27
N VAL A 191 6.05 -11.37 18.15
CA VAL A 191 5.40 -11.29 19.47
C VAL A 191 4.74 -9.93 19.60
N THR A 192 3.47 -9.90 19.99
CA THR A 192 2.73 -8.68 20.28
C THR A 192 2.15 -8.76 21.69
N ALA A 193 2.53 -7.83 22.56
CA ALA A 193 1.95 -7.62 23.87
C ALA A 193 0.98 -6.44 23.83
N THR A 194 -0.21 -6.60 24.42
CA THR A 194 -1.27 -5.59 24.45
C THR A 194 -1.74 -5.39 25.87
N ALA A 195 -1.82 -4.13 26.32
CA ALA A 195 -2.46 -3.74 27.55
C ALA A 195 -3.48 -2.63 27.27
N ALA A 196 -4.70 -2.77 27.76
CA ALA A 196 -5.72 -1.74 27.67
C ALA A 196 -6.47 -1.60 28.99
N GLY A 197 -6.99 -0.41 29.28
CA GLY A 197 -7.69 -0.18 30.53
C GLY A 197 -8.59 1.03 30.51
N PHE A 198 -9.55 1.02 31.45
CA PHE A 198 -10.50 2.11 31.73
C PHE A 198 -10.48 2.45 33.21
N HIS A 199 -10.43 3.73 33.49
CA HIS A 199 -10.60 4.27 34.83
C HIS A 199 -11.41 5.55 34.76
N GLU A 200 -12.66 5.54 35.28
CA GLU A 200 -13.58 6.67 35.22
C GLU A 200 -13.74 7.22 33.78
N ASN A 201 -13.26 8.44 33.55
CA ASN A 201 -13.33 9.15 32.28
C ASN A 201 -12.05 9.01 31.43
N ALA A 202 -11.14 8.14 31.83
CA ALA A 202 -9.86 7.92 31.14
C ALA A 202 -9.77 6.49 30.60
N GLU A 203 -9.20 6.36 29.41
CA GLU A 203 -8.87 5.05 28.83
C GLU A 203 -7.51 5.07 28.17
N GLY A 204 -6.84 3.92 28.15
CA GLY A 204 -5.53 3.78 27.58
C GLY A 204 -5.31 2.45 26.87
N LEU A 205 -4.46 2.47 25.87
CA LEU A 205 -3.98 1.30 25.12
C LEU A 205 -2.49 1.40 24.94
N LEU A 206 -1.77 0.30 25.17
CA LEU A 206 -0.37 0.12 24.80
C LEU A 206 -0.23 -1.21 24.08
N MET A 207 0.33 -1.17 22.86
CA MET A 207 0.70 -2.34 22.08
C MET A 207 2.18 -2.28 21.73
N LEU A 208 2.89 -3.37 21.98
CA LEU A 208 4.31 -3.53 21.69
C LEU A 208 4.48 -4.77 20.82
N THR A 209 5.04 -4.59 19.62
CA THR A 209 5.28 -5.70 18.69
C THR A 209 6.77 -5.79 18.37
N ARG A 210 7.28 -7.01 18.33
CA ARG A 210 8.63 -7.36 17.86
C ARG A 210 8.53 -8.46 16.82
N ARG A 211 9.23 -8.28 15.67
CA ARG A 211 9.32 -9.30 14.60
C ARG A 211 10.76 -9.48 14.18
N GLN A 212 11.12 -10.72 13.86
CA GLN A 212 12.41 -11.09 13.30
C GLN A 212 12.18 -12.15 12.22
N GLY A 213 12.94 -12.10 11.13
CA GLY A 213 12.80 -13.02 10.02
C GLY A 213 13.98 -12.96 9.06
N HIS A 214 13.80 -13.60 7.93
CA HIS A 214 14.78 -13.71 6.86
C HIS A 214 14.17 -13.25 5.53
N GLU A 215 14.86 -13.53 4.42
CA GLU A 215 14.32 -13.34 3.08
C GLU A 215 13.01 -14.09 2.88
N THR A 216 12.08 -13.49 2.16
CA THR A 216 10.90 -14.20 1.65
C THR A 216 11.36 -15.17 0.56
N GLU A 217 11.16 -16.47 0.77
CA GLU A 217 11.53 -17.50 -0.18
C GLU A 217 10.66 -17.40 -1.45
N ASN A 218 11.30 -17.60 -2.59
CA ASN A 218 10.65 -17.72 -3.90
C ASN A 218 10.81 -19.13 -4.46
N MET A 219 10.36 -19.39 -5.68
CA MET A 219 10.54 -20.67 -6.37
C MET A 219 11.67 -20.66 -7.39
N GLY A 220 12.61 -19.71 -7.29
CA GLY A 220 13.85 -19.70 -8.06
C GLY A 220 14.82 -20.79 -7.59
N GLY A 221 15.37 -21.58 -8.51
CA GLY A 221 16.22 -22.73 -8.18
C GLY A 221 17.70 -22.42 -8.03
N ASP A 222 18.20 -21.37 -8.71
CA ASP A 222 19.62 -20.97 -8.67
C ASP A 222 19.90 -20.12 -7.42
N LYS A 223 20.68 -20.69 -6.48
CA LYS A 223 21.14 -20.04 -5.24
C LYS A 223 22.57 -19.55 -5.33
N SER A 224 23.19 -19.56 -6.51
CA SER A 224 24.56 -19.08 -6.72
C SER A 224 24.71 -17.60 -6.31
N TYR A 225 25.94 -17.23 -5.98
CA TYR A 225 26.35 -15.85 -5.73
C TYR A 225 26.82 -15.25 -7.05
N SER A 226 25.88 -15.01 -7.95
CA SER A 226 26.14 -14.54 -9.31
C SER A 226 24.91 -13.85 -9.92
N THR A 227 25.09 -13.23 -11.06
CA THR A 227 24.05 -12.55 -11.84
C THR A 227 23.00 -13.49 -12.44
N SER A 228 23.27 -14.82 -12.44
CA SER A 228 22.28 -15.83 -12.85
C SER A 228 21.35 -16.26 -11.72
N ARG A 229 21.61 -15.80 -10.49
CA ARG A 229 20.82 -16.15 -9.32
C ARG A 229 19.33 -15.91 -9.54
N THR A 230 18.50 -16.90 -9.24
CA THR A 230 17.04 -16.84 -9.30
C THR A 230 16.38 -16.95 -7.93
N ALA A 231 17.09 -17.41 -6.89
CA ALA A 231 16.62 -17.35 -5.52
C ALA A 231 16.71 -15.92 -4.97
N THR A 232 15.82 -15.53 -4.06
CA THR A 232 15.87 -14.23 -3.37
C THR A 232 17.20 -14.05 -2.65
N ASN A 233 17.66 -12.81 -2.54
CA ASN A 233 18.89 -12.48 -1.82
C ASN A 233 18.76 -12.82 -0.34
N PRO A 234 19.83 -13.36 0.31
CA PRO A 234 19.82 -13.61 1.75
C PRO A 234 19.58 -12.33 2.55
N GLN A 235 18.64 -12.36 3.49
CA GLN A 235 18.23 -11.21 4.29
C GLN A 235 18.09 -11.57 5.77
N LYS A 236 18.30 -10.57 6.64
CA LYS A 236 17.92 -10.59 8.04
C LYS A 236 17.01 -9.39 8.31
N ASN A 237 15.76 -9.68 8.63
CA ASN A 237 14.73 -8.69 8.91
C ASN A 237 14.51 -8.54 10.41
N ASN A 238 14.35 -7.30 10.86
CA ASN A 238 14.13 -6.96 12.23
C ASN A 238 13.21 -5.75 12.34
N ALA A 239 12.04 -5.91 12.96
CA ALA A 239 11.07 -4.85 13.12
C ALA A 239 10.55 -4.75 14.54
N TYR A 240 10.19 -3.54 14.96
CA TYR A 240 9.40 -3.31 16.16
C TYR A 240 8.39 -2.19 15.96
N ASN A 241 7.29 -2.27 16.68
CA ASN A 241 6.25 -1.25 16.70
C ASN A 241 5.83 -0.95 18.13
N ILE A 242 5.52 0.32 18.38
CA ILE A 242 4.89 0.83 19.59
C ILE A 242 3.65 1.59 19.17
N LEU A 243 2.49 1.23 19.69
CA LEU A 243 1.27 2.01 19.59
C LEU A 243 0.77 2.29 21.00
N ALA A 244 0.70 3.57 21.36
CA ALA A 244 0.11 4.04 22.62
C ALA A 244 -1.01 5.03 22.32
N LYS A 245 -2.19 4.80 22.89
CA LYS A 245 -3.34 5.72 22.82
C LYS A 245 -3.81 6.05 24.23
N GLY A 246 -4.18 7.29 24.45
CA GLY A 246 -4.77 7.76 25.69
C GLY A 246 -5.91 8.71 25.40
N ASN A 247 -7.05 8.51 26.07
CA ASN A 247 -8.21 9.36 25.93
C ASN A 247 -8.74 9.72 27.30
N ILE A 248 -9.18 10.98 27.45
CA ILE A 248 -9.77 11.48 28.68
C ILE A 248 -10.95 12.38 28.35
N GLY A 249 -12.05 12.25 29.08
CA GLY A 249 -13.25 13.06 28.90
C GLY A 249 -14.52 12.30 29.19
N ASN A 250 -15.63 12.86 28.76
CA ASN A 250 -16.98 12.28 28.90
C ASN A 250 -17.57 11.98 27.51
N GLU A 251 -18.84 11.62 27.45
CA GLU A 251 -19.55 11.31 26.20
C GLU A 251 -19.62 12.51 25.24
N ARG A 252 -19.61 13.75 25.79
CA ARG A 252 -19.74 14.98 25.00
C ARG A 252 -18.41 15.63 24.65
N HIS A 253 -17.40 15.53 25.52
CA HIS A 253 -16.09 16.17 25.37
C HIS A 253 -14.98 15.16 25.63
N ARG A 254 -14.10 14.95 24.66
CA ARG A 254 -13.03 13.95 24.74
C ARG A 254 -11.73 14.51 24.18
N PHE A 255 -10.66 14.40 24.94
CA PHE A 255 -9.30 14.63 24.50
C PHE A 255 -8.62 13.30 24.17
N GLU A 256 -7.95 13.25 23.05
CA GLU A 256 -7.35 12.05 22.49
C GLU A 256 -5.88 12.29 22.23
N THR A 257 -5.04 11.32 22.55
CA THR A 257 -3.60 11.35 22.27
C THR A 257 -3.16 10.04 21.64
N LEU A 258 -2.17 10.12 20.76
CA LEU A 258 -1.59 8.95 20.12
C LEU A 258 -0.07 9.15 19.98
N TYR A 259 0.66 8.08 20.29
CA TYR A 259 2.05 7.89 19.90
C TYR A 259 2.18 6.57 19.14
N GLU A 260 2.79 6.62 17.97
CA GLU A 260 3.12 5.44 17.17
C GLU A 260 4.57 5.53 16.71
N GLN A 261 5.31 4.42 16.84
CA GLN A 261 6.62 4.25 16.24
C GLN A 261 6.69 2.91 15.52
N TYR A 262 6.99 2.95 14.24
CA TYR A 262 7.32 1.80 13.42
C TYR A 262 8.81 1.86 13.06
N TYR A 263 9.50 0.73 13.25
CA TYR A 263 10.88 0.54 12.85
C TYR A 263 11.04 -0.77 12.11
N HIS A 264 11.74 -0.74 10.98
CA HIS A 264 12.13 -1.93 10.23
C HIS A 264 13.58 -1.78 9.77
N ALA A 265 14.38 -2.82 9.95
CA ALA A 265 15.74 -2.94 9.43
C ALA A 265 15.87 -4.23 8.63
N ASN A 266 16.55 -4.13 7.50
CA ASN A 266 16.84 -5.23 6.59
C ASN A 266 18.32 -5.23 6.23
N ASP A 267 19.06 -6.27 6.66
CA ASP A 267 20.43 -6.52 6.24
C ASP A 267 20.40 -7.53 5.08
N THR A 268 20.87 -7.13 3.88
CA THR A 268 20.80 -7.93 2.65
C THR A 268 22.19 -8.19 2.09
N VAL A 269 22.49 -9.44 1.77
CA VAL A 269 23.61 -9.79 0.87
C VAL A 269 23.07 -9.76 -0.56
N LEU A 270 23.53 -8.81 -1.38
CA LEU A 270 23.11 -8.67 -2.77
C LEU A 270 23.79 -9.72 -3.66
N ALA A 271 23.47 -10.98 -3.38
CA ALA A 271 24.10 -12.16 -4.01
C ALA A 271 23.88 -12.21 -5.53
N ASN A 272 22.79 -11.65 -6.04
CA ASN A 272 22.50 -11.52 -7.47
C ASN A 272 23.33 -10.42 -8.18
N GLY A 273 24.08 -9.61 -7.45
CA GLY A 273 25.03 -8.61 -7.97
C GLY A 273 26.48 -9.06 -7.98
N LEU A 274 26.77 -10.24 -7.39
CA LEU A 274 28.14 -10.75 -7.27
C LEU A 274 28.62 -11.45 -8.56
N GLY A 275 29.95 -11.65 -8.67
CA GLY A 275 30.57 -12.30 -9.79
C GLY A 275 31.06 -11.33 -10.87
N SER A 276 31.42 -11.86 -12.02
CA SER A 276 32.05 -11.12 -13.12
C SER A 276 31.08 -10.73 -14.19
N GLN A 277 31.10 -9.46 -14.59
CA GLN A 277 30.33 -8.91 -15.70
C GLN A 277 31.28 -8.26 -16.70
N SER A 278 31.20 -8.65 -17.97
CA SER A 278 32.04 -8.06 -19.04
C SER A 278 31.21 -7.07 -19.85
N ARG A 279 31.82 -5.90 -20.12
CA ARG A 279 31.32 -4.86 -21.02
C ARG A 279 32.40 -4.52 -22.05
N GLY A 280 32.31 -5.14 -23.20
CA GLY A 280 33.41 -5.10 -24.20
C GLY A 280 34.67 -5.72 -23.57
N PRO A 281 35.83 -5.04 -23.68
CA PRO A 281 37.10 -5.57 -23.17
C PRO A 281 37.26 -5.47 -21.64
N VAL A 282 36.34 -4.78 -20.96
CA VAL A 282 36.42 -4.53 -19.52
C VAL A 282 35.55 -5.53 -18.75
N THR A 283 36.13 -6.20 -17.76
CA THR A 283 35.45 -7.10 -16.83
C THR A 283 35.48 -6.49 -15.43
N VAL A 284 34.33 -6.34 -14.83
CA VAL A 284 34.16 -5.96 -13.40
C VAL A 284 33.75 -7.21 -12.64
N THR A 285 34.57 -7.59 -11.66
CA THR A 285 34.24 -8.67 -10.71
C THR A 285 33.87 -8.07 -9.38
N THR A 286 32.59 -8.18 -8.99
CA THR A 286 32.10 -7.78 -7.67
C THR A 286 32.29 -8.94 -6.71
N SER A 287 33.10 -8.76 -5.69
CA SER A 287 33.40 -9.78 -4.66
C SER A 287 32.55 -9.63 -3.41
N GLU A 288 32.09 -8.44 -3.12
CA GLU A 288 31.23 -8.13 -1.98
C GLU A 288 30.17 -7.11 -2.41
N SER A 289 28.91 -7.33 -2.02
CA SER A 289 27.83 -6.35 -2.15
C SER A 289 26.83 -6.60 -1.02
N ASN A 290 26.90 -5.76 0.00
CA ASN A 290 26.05 -5.83 1.19
C ASN A 290 25.28 -4.52 1.34
N ALA A 291 24.03 -4.62 1.77
CA ALA A 291 23.19 -3.47 2.03
C ALA A 291 22.51 -3.58 3.39
N ARG A 292 22.33 -2.44 4.05
CA ARG A 292 21.53 -2.28 5.25
C ARG A 292 20.52 -1.17 5.07
N ASP A 293 19.25 -1.52 5.04
CA ASP A 293 18.14 -0.58 4.92
C ASP A 293 17.44 -0.44 6.26
N ARG A 294 17.15 0.80 6.68
CA ARG A 294 16.42 1.12 7.91
C ARG A 294 15.31 2.10 7.61
N ILE A 295 14.13 1.82 8.14
CA ILE A 295 12.95 2.70 8.06
C ILE A 295 12.48 2.96 9.49
N ARG A 296 12.33 4.24 9.84
CA ARG A 296 11.72 4.68 11.10
C ARG A 296 10.63 5.69 10.81
N ARG A 297 9.39 5.34 11.16
CA ARG A 297 8.25 6.27 11.15
C ARG A 297 7.79 6.51 12.58
N GLN A 298 7.66 7.77 12.96
CA GLN A 298 7.14 8.20 14.26
C GLN A 298 5.97 9.13 14.04
N ARG A 299 4.89 8.97 14.80
CA ARG A 299 3.69 9.80 14.75
C ARG A 299 3.24 10.16 16.16
N ILE A 300 2.95 11.44 16.37
CA ILE A 300 2.38 11.97 17.61
C ILE A 300 1.13 12.76 17.21
N GLU A 301 0.03 12.54 17.93
CA GLU A 301 -1.23 13.26 17.71
C GLU A 301 -1.80 13.73 19.04
N ALA A 302 -2.47 14.88 18.97
CA ALA A 302 -3.34 15.39 20.01
C ALA A 302 -4.65 15.83 19.35
N GLY A 303 -5.77 15.34 19.88
CA GLY A 303 -7.10 15.60 19.35
C GLY A 303 -8.09 16.03 20.40
N TYR A 304 -9.11 16.74 19.95
CA TYR A 304 -10.29 17.06 20.73
C TYR A 304 -11.52 16.66 19.92
N ARG A 305 -12.41 15.89 20.54
CA ARG A 305 -13.70 15.48 19.97
C ARG A 305 -14.85 16.03 20.80
N TYR A 306 -15.78 16.65 20.11
CA TYR A 306 -17.09 17.02 20.62
C TYR A 306 -18.16 16.14 20.00
N THR A 307 -19.08 15.61 20.81
CA THR A 307 -20.29 14.88 20.37
C THR A 307 -21.51 15.58 20.93
N GLY A 308 -22.43 15.99 20.06
CA GLY A 308 -23.61 16.78 20.42
C GLY A 308 -24.94 16.10 20.06
N GLU A 309 -25.98 16.49 20.75
CA GLU A 309 -27.37 16.04 20.49
C GLU A 309 -28.10 16.98 19.51
N GLY A 310 -27.62 18.24 19.37
CA GLY A 310 -28.22 19.25 18.50
C GLY A 310 -27.89 19.02 17.00
N ARG A 311 -27.96 20.09 16.21
CA ARG A 311 -27.59 20.03 14.79
C ARG A 311 -26.13 19.67 14.55
N LEU A 312 -25.22 20.18 15.37
CA LEU A 312 -23.82 19.73 15.39
C LEU A 312 -23.74 18.41 16.13
N LYS A 313 -23.53 17.32 15.37
CA LYS A 313 -23.42 15.96 15.90
C LYS A 313 -22.02 15.64 16.37
N GLU A 314 -21.02 16.06 15.62
CA GLU A 314 -19.63 15.79 15.92
C GLU A 314 -18.74 16.95 15.42
N ALA A 315 -17.72 17.30 16.20
CA ALA A 315 -16.62 18.14 15.75
C ALA A 315 -15.30 17.53 16.25
N ASN A 316 -14.34 17.44 15.36
CA ASN A 316 -13.03 16.84 15.61
C ASN A 316 -11.93 17.81 15.20
N LEU A 317 -11.03 18.12 16.11
CA LEU A 317 -9.82 18.91 15.85
C LEU A 317 -8.62 18.03 16.19
N THR A 318 -7.73 17.79 15.22
CA THR A 318 -6.54 16.96 15.41
C THR A 318 -5.30 17.68 14.93
N ALA A 319 -4.32 17.84 15.82
CA ALA A 319 -2.98 18.28 15.48
C ALA A 319 -2.02 17.09 15.50
N TYR A 320 -1.14 16.98 14.50
CA TYR A 320 -0.20 15.87 14.43
C TYR A 320 1.17 16.27 13.88
N GLN A 321 2.16 15.50 14.28
CA GLN A 321 3.47 15.48 13.64
C GLN A 321 3.86 14.05 13.30
N GLN A 322 4.32 13.85 12.08
CA GLN A 322 4.86 12.58 11.63
C GLN A 322 6.24 12.78 11.03
N LYS A 323 7.18 11.91 11.41
CA LYS A 323 8.56 11.91 10.89
C LYS A 323 8.86 10.55 10.29
N LEU A 324 9.33 10.56 9.04
CA LEU A 324 9.95 9.41 8.38
C LEU A 324 11.43 9.68 8.24
N ARG A 325 12.23 8.67 8.59
CA ARG A 325 13.65 8.60 8.26
C ARG A 325 13.94 7.24 7.65
N THR A 326 14.54 7.24 6.46
CA THR A 326 15.12 6.03 5.87
C THR A 326 16.63 6.21 5.74
N GLU A 327 17.36 5.13 5.94
CA GLU A 327 18.81 5.03 5.77
C GLU A 327 19.09 3.80 4.91
N ASP A 328 19.89 4.01 3.86
CA ASP A 328 20.24 3.01 2.87
C ASP A 328 21.76 2.93 2.77
N ASP A 329 22.35 2.09 3.61
CA ASP A 329 23.80 1.85 3.60
C ASP A 329 24.14 0.71 2.62
N ALA A 330 25.24 0.85 1.87
CA ALA A 330 25.75 -0.25 1.06
C ALA A 330 27.28 -0.25 1.02
N VAL A 331 27.83 -1.45 0.92
CA VAL A 331 29.27 -1.69 0.72
C VAL A 331 29.42 -2.59 -0.50
N ASP A 332 30.18 -2.13 -1.50
CA ASP A 332 30.46 -2.85 -2.74
C ASP A 332 31.96 -2.93 -2.96
N ALA A 333 32.56 -4.14 -2.97
CA ALA A 333 33.96 -4.34 -3.34
C ALA A 333 34.06 -4.95 -4.74
N SER A 334 34.90 -4.37 -5.58
CA SER A 334 35.05 -4.81 -6.97
C SER A 334 36.49 -4.67 -7.51
N ILE A 335 36.81 -5.57 -8.45
CA ILE A 335 38.04 -5.54 -9.23
C ILE A 335 37.69 -5.32 -10.70
N THR A 336 38.28 -4.32 -11.32
CA THR A 336 38.10 -4.02 -12.74
C THR A 336 39.35 -4.47 -13.50
N ARG A 337 39.15 -5.22 -14.59
CA ARG A 337 40.23 -5.71 -15.48
C ARG A 337 39.93 -5.43 -16.95
N MET A 338 40.99 -5.27 -17.72
CA MET A 338 40.96 -5.28 -19.19
C MET A 338 41.94 -6.35 -19.68
N GLY A 339 41.40 -7.50 -20.08
CA GLY A 339 42.18 -8.72 -20.23
C GLY A 339 42.89 -9.12 -18.95
N ALA A 340 44.22 -9.35 -19.02
CA ALA A 340 45.02 -9.66 -17.82
C ALA A 340 45.35 -8.44 -16.95
N ARG A 341 45.22 -7.21 -17.49
CA ARG A 341 45.59 -5.97 -16.78
C ARG A 341 44.52 -5.56 -15.78
N GLN A 342 44.89 -5.42 -14.50
CA GLN A 342 44.02 -4.85 -13.48
C GLN A 342 44.02 -3.32 -13.63
N LEU A 343 42.81 -2.75 -13.77
CA LEU A 343 42.60 -1.31 -13.91
C LEU A 343 42.19 -0.67 -12.58
N GLY A 344 41.62 -1.45 -11.66
CA GLY A 344 41.18 -0.97 -10.34
C GLY A 344 40.87 -2.12 -9.41
N ASN A 345 40.99 -1.85 -8.11
CA ASN A 345 40.52 -2.68 -6.99
C ASN A 345 40.02 -1.73 -5.93
N SER A 346 38.71 -1.69 -5.72
CA SER A 346 38.15 -0.67 -4.86
C SER A 346 36.95 -1.17 -4.03
N THR A 347 36.79 -0.58 -2.88
CA THR A 347 35.62 -0.73 -2.02
C THR A 347 34.88 0.58 -1.93
N ARG A 348 33.61 0.58 -2.31
CA ARG A 348 32.71 1.72 -2.21
C ARG A 348 31.78 1.58 -1.03
N TYR A 349 31.69 2.64 -0.24
CA TYR A 349 30.76 2.82 0.87
C TYR A 349 29.74 3.86 0.47
N SER A 350 28.45 3.57 0.62
CA SER A 350 27.36 4.48 0.31
C SER A 350 26.43 4.62 1.52
N ASP A 351 26.08 5.85 1.88
CA ASP A 351 25.15 6.21 2.95
C ASP A 351 24.12 7.19 2.36
N TYR A 352 22.92 6.69 2.08
CA TYR A 352 21.84 7.46 1.48
C TYR A 352 20.66 7.54 2.43
N GLY A 353 20.14 8.75 2.65
CA GLY A 353 19.00 8.99 3.50
C GLY A 353 17.81 9.58 2.75
N PHE A 354 16.63 9.42 3.33
CA PHE A 354 15.44 10.17 2.98
C PHE A 354 14.71 10.53 4.26
N ASN A 355 14.47 11.83 4.45
CA ASN A 355 13.82 12.37 5.62
C ASN A 355 12.57 13.14 5.19
N GLN A 356 11.43 12.85 5.80
CA GLN A 356 10.22 13.64 5.60
C GLN A 356 9.55 13.94 6.93
N THR A 357 9.29 15.21 7.20
CA THR A 357 8.54 15.66 8.37
C THR A 357 7.24 16.29 7.92
N ILE A 358 6.12 15.79 8.41
CA ILE A 358 4.76 16.28 8.13
C ILE A 358 4.17 16.79 9.43
N ARG A 359 3.72 18.06 9.46
CA ARG A 359 2.94 18.65 10.54
C ARG A 359 1.61 19.07 9.99
N GLY A 360 0.52 18.72 10.66
CA GLY A 360 -0.83 19.01 10.19
C GLY A 360 -1.78 19.39 11.30
N LEU A 361 -2.80 20.14 10.89
CA LEU A 361 -3.97 20.47 11.69
C LEU A 361 -5.19 20.15 10.82
N ASN A 362 -6.06 19.30 11.34
CA ASN A 362 -7.29 18.86 10.65
C ASN A 362 -8.48 19.19 11.54
N GLU A 363 -9.46 19.89 10.98
CA GLU A 363 -10.77 20.08 11.57
C GLU A 363 -11.79 19.33 10.70
N ARG A 364 -12.76 18.68 11.35
CA ARG A 364 -13.93 18.03 10.72
C ARG A 364 -15.15 18.20 11.61
N SER A 365 -16.26 18.61 11.02
CA SER A 365 -17.54 18.70 11.69
C SER A 365 -18.64 17.97 10.91
N VAL A 366 -19.60 17.41 11.63
CA VAL A 366 -20.78 16.70 11.12
C VAL A 366 -22.04 17.39 11.66
N TRP A 367 -22.89 17.81 10.74
CA TRP A 367 -24.13 18.51 11.03
C TRP A 367 -25.31 17.73 10.47
N GLU A 368 -26.41 17.64 11.24
CA GLU A 368 -27.67 17.08 10.77
C GLU A 368 -28.78 18.11 10.81
N PHE A 369 -29.56 18.14 9.74
CA PHE A 369 -30.73 18.98 9.60
C PHE A 369 -31.92 18.12 9.19
N ASP A 370 -33.01 18.18 10.01
CA ASP A 370 -34.26 17.52 9.72
C ASP A 370 -35.18 18.47 8.97
N GLY A 371 -35.94 17.95 8.00
CA GLY A 371 -36.88 18.68 7.16
C GLY A 371 -37.54 17.77 6.13
N ALA A 372 -38.15 18.33 5.11
CA ALA A 372 -38.71 17.58 3.98
C ALA A 372 -37.62 16.78 3.26
N VAL A 373 -36.38 17.28 3.28
CA VAL A 373 -35.17 16.59 2.88
C VAL A 373 -34.25 16.55 4.11
N LYS A 374 -33.93 15.34 4.59
CA LYS A 374 -32.94 15.18 5.67
C LYS A 374 -31.55 15.40 5.11
N GLN A 375 -30.74 16.24 5.78
CA GLN A 375 -29.37 16.57 5.35
C GLN A 375 -28.36 16.11 6.40
N THR A 376 -27.25 15.54 5.93
CA THR A 376 -26.07 15.27 6.75
C THR A 376 -24.89 15.93 6.09
N VAL A 377 -24.47 17.07 6.65
CA VAL A 377 -23.37 17.87 6.14
C VAL A 377 -22.08 17.48 6.87
N VAL A 378 -21.04 17.12 6.12
CA VAL A 378 -19.69 16.95 6.61
C VAL A 378 -18.83 18.07 6.03
N ALA A 379 -18.24 18.89 6.87
CA ALA A 379 -17.36 19.98 6.45
C ALA A 379 -16.03 19.91 7.21
N GLY A 380 -14.98 20.51 6.65
CA GLY A 380 -13.71 20.57 7.35
C GLY A 380 -12.66 21.41 6.66
N ALA A 381 -11.59 21.66 7.41
CA ALA A 381 -10.41 22.39 7.01
C ALA A 381 -9.15 21.58 7.34
N GLU A 382 -8.15 21.60 6.46
CA GLU A 382 -6.88 20.94 6.67
C GLU A 382 -5.73 21.88 6.32
N TYR A 383 -4.75 21.97 7.22
CA TYR A 383 -3.47 22.60 6.95
C TYR A 383 -2.35 21.59 7.13
N LYS A 384 -1.44 21.52 6.16
CA LYS A 384 -0.31 20.60 6.17
C LYS A 384 0.97 21.32 5.78
N HIS A 385 2.02 21.11 6.55
CA HIS A 385 3.39 21.55 6.24
C HIS A 385 4.30 20.33 6.16
N THR A 386 4.94 20.13 5.00
CA THR A 386 5.82 18.99 4.73
C THR A 386 7.22 19.49 4.39
N GLU A 387 8.22 18.99 5.10
CA GLU A 387 9.63 19.20 4.83
C GLU A 387 10.25 17.89 4.34
N THR A 388 10.99 17.93 3.24
CA THR A 388 11.60 16.72 2.63
C THR A 388 13.06 17.00 2.31
N ALA A 389 13.94 16.07 2.66
CA ALA A 389 15.38 16.12 2.36
C ALA A 389 15.90 14.73 1.99
N ARG A 390 16.91 14.69 1.11
CA ARG A 390 17.56 13.45 0.69
C ARG A 390 19.09 13.59 0.68
N PRO A 391 19.75 13.47 1.83
CA PRO A 391 21.21 13.42 1.89
C PRO A 391 21.74 12.14 1.26
N ARG A 392 22.83 12.25 0.50
CA ARG A 392 23.56 11.12 -0.06
C ARG A 392 25.05 11.37 0.10
N ASP A 393 25.75 10.44 0.73
CA ASP A 393 27.21 10.43 0.76
C ASP A 393 27.75 9.11 0.22
N SER A 394 28.91 9.15 -0.40
CA SER A 394 29.63 7.95 -0.87
C SER A 394 31.12 8.25 -0.93
N LEU A 395 31.90 7.25 -0.57
CA LEU A 395 33.34 7.26 -0.77
C LEU A 395 33.80 5.94 -1.37
N THR A 396 34.86 6.01 -2.18
CA THR A 396 35.52 4.83 -2.76
C THR A 396 36.97 4.81 -2.27
N VAL A 397 37.38 3.68 -1.72
CA VAL A 397 38.75 3.43 -1.30
C VAL A 397 39.42 2.55 -2.36
N ASP A 398 40.54 2.99 -2.91
CA ASP A 398 41.41 2.13 -3.71
C ASP A 398 42.16 1.16 -2.78
N ASN A 399 41.89 -0.13 -2.92
CA ASN A 399 42.39 -1.16 -2.01
C ASN A 399 43.89 -1.44 -2.16
N LEU A 400 44.52 -0.93 -3.22
CA LEU A 400 45.97 -1.09 -3.45
C LEU A 400 46.76 0.05 -2.85
N THR A 401 46.23 1.28 -2.94
CA THR A 401 46.97 2.49 -2.55
C THR A 401 46.43 3.10 -1.25
N GLY A 402 45.26 2.72 -0.83
CA GLY A 402 44.52 3.35 0.31
C GLY A 402 43.96 4.74 -0.06
N ALA A 403 44.06 5.18 -1.31
CA ALA A 403 43.55 6.46 -1.73
C ALA A 403 42.01 6.52 -1.64
N VAL A 404 41.48 7.62 -1.09
CA VAL A 404 40.05 7.84 -0.92
C VAL A 404 39.55 8.87 -1.96
N SER A 405 38.46 8.55 -2.62
CA SER A 405 37.78 9.43 -3.58
C SER A 405 36.30 9.60 -3.20
N LYS A 406 35.83 10.83 -3.26
CA LYS A 406 34.41 11.18 -3.19
C LYS A 406 33.77 11.43 -4.56
N VAL A 407 34.39 10.96 -5.62
CA VAL A 407 33.87 11.02 -7.00
C VAL A 407 33.55 9.59 -7.45
N TYR A 408 32.30 9.36 -7.87
CA TYR A 408 31.84 8.09 -8.40
C TYR A 408 30.82 8.30 -9.52
N ALA A 409 31.00 7.57 -10.66
CA ALA A 409 30.11 7.61 -11.83
C ALA A 409 29.82 9.05 -12.36
N GLY A 410 30.80 9.95 -12.27
CA GLY A 410 30.69 11.34 -12.70
C GLY A 410 30.02 12.28 -11.70
N SER A 411 29.67 11.80 -10.53
CA SER A 411 29.09 12.62 -9.45
C SER A 411 30.04 12.80 -8.28
N THR A 412 30.12 14.00 -7.74
CA THR A 412 30.85 14.34 -6.52
C THR A 412 29.93 14.18 -5.31
N TYR A 413 30.43 13.67 -4.20
CA TYR A 413 29.71 13.47 -2.93
C TYR A 413 30.26 14.37 -1.82
N PRO A 414 29.44 14.77 -0.80
CA PRO A 414 28.01 14.48 -0.69
C PRO A 414 27.17 15.17 -1.77
N ASN A 415 26.06 14.53 -2.17
CA ASN A 415 25.18 15.11 -3.18
C ASN A 415 23.69 14.85 -2.92
N LYS A 416 22.82 15.44 -3.75
CA LYS A 416 21.37 15.24 -3.75
C LYS A 416 20.87 15.11 -5.18
N THR A 417 19.94 14.18 -5.42
CA THR A 417 19.29 14.02 -6.73
C THR A 417 18.09 14.94 -6.91
N PHE A 418 17.60 15.54 -5.85
CA PHE A 418 16.62 16.63 -5.84
C PHE A 418 16.90 17.53 -4.62
N PRO A 419 16.58 18.84 -4.68
CA PRO A 419 16.86 19.78 -3.62
C PRO A 419 15.92 19.55 -2.42
N ASP A 420 16.30 20.03 -1.25
CA ASP A 420 15.42 20.07 -0.10
C ASP A 420 14.16 20.86 -0.44
N SER A 421 13.02 20.42 0.08
CA SER A 421 11.74 21.04 -0.26
C SER A 421 10.85 21.29 0.95
N LYS A 422 10.07 22.37 0.86
CA LYS A 422 9.03 22.74 1.83
C LYS A 422 7.71 22.89 1.09
N ARG A 423 6.71 22.06 1.45
CA ARG A 423 5.36 22.10 0.87
C ARG A 423 4.36 22.55 1.92
N LYS A 424 3.49 23.51 1.56
CA LYS A 424 2.36 23.97 2.38
C LYS A 424 1.07 23.71 1.61
N THR A 425 0.15 22.96 2.22
CA THR A 425 -1.16 22.66 1.64
C THR A 425 -2.25 23.18 2.57
N LEU A 426 -3.18 23.97 2.03
CA LEU A 426 -4.39 24.41 2.70
C LEU A 426 -5.59 23.87 1.94
N SER A 427 -6.54 23.29 2.64
CA SER A 427 -7.72 22.72 2.02
C SER A 427 -8.98 23.02 2.81
N LEU A 428 -10.07 23.26 2.10
CA LEU A 428 -11.43 23.36 2.63
C LEU A 428 -12.31 22.39 1.86
N TYR A 429 -13.16 21.64 2.55
CA TYR A 429 -14.08 20.70 1.89
C TYR A 429 -15.44 20.68 2.57
N ALA A 430 -16.45 20.33 1.79
CA ALA A 430 -17.79 20.06 2.28
C ALA A 430 -18.46 18.96 1.43
N GLN A 431 -19.28 18.15 2.09
CA GLN A 431 -20.15 17.16 1.49
C GLN A 431 -21.53 17.29 2.15
N ASP A 432 -22.62 17.18 1.39
CA ASP A 432 -23.98 17.13 1.92
C ASP A 432 -24.71 15.87 1.42
N SER A 433 -25.17 15.02 2.31
CA SER A 433 -26.00 13.85 1.99
C SER A 433 -27.47 14.21 2.12
N LEU A 434 -28.11 14.52 1.00
CA LEU A 434 -29.52 14.88 0.86
C LEU A 434 -30.37 13.61 0.76
N THR A 435 -31.09 13.26 1.81
CA THR A 435 -31.97 12.08 1.85
C THR A 435 -33.42 12.51 1.66
N PHE A 436 -34.02 12.09 0.55
CA PHE A 436 -35.40 12.36 0.18
C PHE A 436 -36.37 11.34 0.81
N GLY A 437 -37.67 11.70 0.92
CA GLY A 437 -38.66 10.85 1.56
C GLY A 437 -38.88 9.47 0.90
N ASN A 438 -38.53 9.31 -0.38
CA ASN A 438 -38.53 8.01 -1.09
C ASN A 438 -37.23 7.21 -0.91
N GLY A 439 -36.32 7.64 -0.02
CA GLY A 439 -35.06 6.98 0.28
C GLY A 439 -33.94 7.25 -0.74
N ILE A 440 -34.17 8.02 -1.77
CA ILE A 440 -33.10 8.48 -2.68
C ILE A 440 -32.12 9.36 -1.91
N VAL A 441 -30.81 9.12 -2.08
CA VAL A 441 -29.75 9.94 -1.50
C VAL A 441 -28.92 10.56 -2.61
N LEU A 442 -28.84 11.91 -2.62
CA LEU A 442 -27.95 12.68 -3.46
C LEU A 442 -26.85 13.28 -2.62
N THR A 443 -25.58 13.04 -3.00
CA THR A 443 -24.43 13.49 -2.20
C THR A 443 -23.48 14.30 -3.07
N PRO A 444 -23.66 15.63 -3.21
CA PRO A 444 -22.64 16.53 -3.72
C PRO A 444 -21.50 16.69 -2.72
N ALA A 445 -20.28 16.81 -3.24
CA ALA A 445 -19.11 17.19 -2.45
C ALA A 445 -18.19 18.11 -3.25
N LEU A 446 -17.50 19.00 -2.55
CA LEU A 446 -16.59 19.96 -3.14
C LEU A 446 -15.40 20.17 -2.22
N ARG A 447 -14.21 20.23 -2.82
CA ARG A 447 -12.96 20.60 -2.13
C ARG A 447 -12.25 21.71 -2.89
N TYR A 448 -11.80 22.70 -2.17
CA TYR A 448 -10.79 23.65 -2.61
C TYR A 448 -9.45 23.30 -1.93
N GLU A 449 -8.39 23.18 -2.71
CA GLU A 449 -7.05 22.94 -2.21
C GLU A 449 -6.07 23.92 -2.84
N LYS A 450 -5.21 24.53 -1.99
CA LYS A 450 -4.10 25.37 -2.42
C LYS A 450 -2.80 24.76 -1.95
N ASP A 451 -1.90 24.51 -2.89
CA ASP A 451 -0.60 23.86 -2.66
C ASP A 451 0.54 24.77 -3.09
N LYS A 452 1.56 24.88 -2.23
CA LYS A 452 2.79 25.64 -2.49
C LYS A 452 3.99 24.78 -2.17
N LEU A 453 4.80 24.46 -3.18
CA LEU A 453 6.08 23.79 -3.05
C LEU A 453 7.20 24.78 -3.34
N ASN A 454 8.14 24.92 -2.41
CA ASN A 454 9.39 25.65 -2.58
C ASN A 454 10.55 24.68 -2.38
N THR A 455 11.56 24.77 -3.24
CA THR A 455 12.80 24.02 -3.09
C THR A 455 13.95 24.95 -2.71
N GLU A 456 14.96 24.41 -1.99
CA GLU A 456 16.13 25.11 -1.53
C GLU A 456 17.38 24.40 -2.10
N THR A 457 18.12 25.06 -2.97
CA THR A 457 19.38 24.55 -3.51
C THR A 457 20.51 24.79 -2.51
N ASP A 458 21.28 23.75 -2.23
CA ASP A 458 22.50 23.81 -1.44
C ASP A 458 23.69 23.24 -2.22
N GLN A 459 24.89 23.31 -1.66
CA GLN A 459 26.10 22.82 -2.30
C GLN A 459 26.00 21.32 -2.63
N ALA A 460 25.35 20.51 -1.78
CA ALA A 460 25.18 19.09 -2.05
C ALA A 460 24.31 18.84 -3.30
N TYR A 461 23.25 19.62 -3.52
CA TYR A 461 22.49 19.55 -4.77
C TYR A 461 23.30 20.03 -5.97
N LEU A 462 24.05 21.12 -5.83
CA LEU A 462 24.88 21.67 -6.90
C LEU A 462 26.06 20.75 -7.28
N ASN A 463 26.58 19.95 -6.36
CA ASN A 463 27.61 18.94 -6.66
C ASN A 463 27.17 17.89 -7.70
N ALA A 464 25.87 17.55 -7.75
CA ALA A 464 25.33 16.67 -8.77
C ALA A 464 24.70 17.45 -9.94
N ASN A 465 24.40 18.74 -9.77
CA ASN A 465 23.62 19.56 -10.69
C ASN A 465 24.17 21.01 -10.69
N PRO A 466 25.33 21.27 -11.31
CA PRO A 466 25.97 22.58 -11.25
C PRO A 466 25.09 23.77 -11.69
N ASP A 467 24.22 23.53 -12.67
CA ASP A 467 23.27 24.52 -13.20
C ASP A 467 21.89 24.47 -12.49
N GLY A 468 21.82 23.74 -11.38
CA GLY A 468 20.56 23.53 -10.65
C GLY A 468 20.04 24.81 -10.00
N THR A 469 18.76 25.11 -10.20
CA THR A 469 18.06 26.26 -9.62
C THR A 469 16.94 25.86 -8.69
N ALA A 470 16.61 26.76 -7.76
CA ALA A 470 15.45 26.56 -6.91
C ALA A 470 14.15 26.66 -7.72
N THR A 471 13.25 25.72 -7.48
CA THR A 471 11.96 25.62 -8.19
C THR A 471 10.82 25.96 -7.24
N ARG A 472 9.80 26.63 -7.75
CA ARG A 472 8.58 26.98 -7.00
C ARG A 472 7.36 26.55 -7.78
N PHE A 473 6.50 25.76 -7.14
CA PHE A 473 5.18 25.46 -7.67
C PHE A 473 4.11 26.08 -6.78
N ASN A 474 3.11 26.69 -7.39
CA ASN A 474 1.94 27.21 -6.69
C ASN A 474 0.73 26.84 -7.53
N ASP A 475 -0.07 25.93 -7.04
CA ASP A 475 -1.25 25.42 -7.74
C ASP A 475 -2.46 25.43 -6.82
N SER A 476 -3.64 25.44 -7.41
CA SER A 476 -4.90 25.30 -6.71
C SER A 476 -5.88 24.47 -7.52
N ALA A 477 -6.73 23.74 -6.82
CA ALA A 477 -7.75 22.92 -7.46
C ALA A 477 -9.09 23.07 -6.74
N LEU A 478 -10.14 23.15 -7.55
CA LEU A 478 -11.50 22.89 -7.12
C LEU A 478 -11.89 21.52 -7.65
N THR A 479 -12.28 20.62 -6.73
CA THR A 479 -12.48 19.20 -7.01
C THR A 479 -13.89 18.78 -6.60
N PRO A 480 -14.85 18.69 -7.55
CA PRO A 480 -16.21 18.24 -7.27
C PRO A 480 -16.35 16.73 -7.30
N SER A 481 -17.36 16.23 -6.58
CA SER A 481 -17.96 14.92 -6.82
C SER A 481 -19.47 14.94 -6.61
N LEU A 482 -20.16 14.00 -7.24
CA LEU A 482 -21.61 13.83 -7.11
C LEU A 482 -21.91 12.33 -7.08
N ARG A 483 -22.61 11.89 -6.04
CA ARG A 483 -23.11 10.52 -5.92
C ARG A 483 -24.63 10.52 -5.82
N LEU A 484 -25.25 9.62 -6.56
CA LEU A 484 -26.66 9.29 -6.49
C LEU A 484 -26.81 7.85 -6.00
N SER A 485 -27.65 7.62 -5.01
CA SER A 485 -28.03 6.29 -4.50
C SER A 485 -29.56 6.19 -4.54
N VAL A 486 -30.06 5.15 -5.19
CA VAL A 486 -31.49 4.94 -5.44
C VAL A 486 -31.89 3.56 -4.91
N PRO A 487 -32.68 3.48 -3.82
CA PRO A 487 -33.23 2.22 -3.38
C PRO A 487 -34.25 1.70 -4.43
N MET A 488 -34.16 0.42 -4.75
CA MET A 488 -35.02 -0.30 -5.69
C MET A 488 -35.67 -1.48 -4.95
N GLY A 489 -36.72 -1.19 -4.19
CA GLY A 489 -37.27 -2.10 -3.21
C GLY A 489 -36.39 -2.20 -1.94
N GLU A 490 -36.62 -3.25 -1.15
CA GLU A 490 -35.96 -3.41 0.17
C GLU A 490 -34.53 -3.96 0.08
N GLN A 491 -34.20 -4.66 -1.00
CA GLN A 491 -32.97 -5.44 -1.11
C GLN A 491 -31.95 -4.87 -2.07
N PHE A 492 -32.37 -4.01 -3.01
CA PHE A 492 -31.49 -3.48 -4.05
C PHE A 492 -31.27 -1.99 -3.89
N THR A 493 -30.05 -1.55 -4.17
CA THR A 493 -29.68 -0.14 -4.24
C THR A 493 -28.83 0.09 -5.48
N GLY A 494 -29.36 0.85 -6.43
CA GLY A 494 -28.60 1.34 -7.57
C GLY A 494 -27.78 2.57 -7.19
N PHE A 495 -26.60 2.75 -7.78
CA PHE A 495 -25.81 3.96 -7.57
C PHE A 495 -25.12 4.42 -8.84
N ALA A 496 -24.90 5.72 -8.92
CA ALA A 496 -24.07 6.36 -9.91
C ALA A 496 -23.16 7.38 -9.24
N THR A 497 -21.89 7.45 -9.65
CA THR A 497 -20.92 8.39 -9.10
C THR A 497 -20.16 9.08 -10.23
N TYR A 498 -20.05 10.40 -10.13
CA TYR A 498 -19.06 11.20 -10.85
C TYR A 498 -18.07 11.76 -9.83
N SER A 499 -16.78 11.62 -10.07
CA SER A 499 -15.75 12.21 -9.21
C SER A 499 -14.55 12.71 -10.01
N GLN A 500 -13.97 13.81 -9.54
CA GLN A 500 -12.70 14.31 -10.05
C GLN A 500 -11.56 13.92 -9.09
N GLY A 501 -10.41 13.65 -9.66
CA GLY A 501 -9.14 13.48 -8.96
C GLY A 501 -8.17 14.59 -9.33
N PHE A 502 -7.29 14.90 -8.40
CA PHE A 502 -6.26 15.92 -8.53
C PHE A 502 -4.99 15.46 -7.83
N ARG A 503 -3.83 15.77 -8.43
CA ARG A 503 -2.53 15.58 -7.81
C ARG A 503 -1.54 16.63 -8.29
N THR A 504 -0.96 17.37 -7.36
CA THR A 504 0.12 18.33 -7.65
C THR A 504 1.40 17.58 -8.06
N PRO A 505 2.30 18.21 -8.84
CA PRO A 505 3.57 17.61 -9.18
C PRO A 505 4.33 17.19 -7.91
N PRO A 506 4.84 15.93 -7.85
CA PRO A 506 5.65 15.47 -6.73
C PRO A 506 6.93 16.31 -6.58
N PHE A 507 7.40 16.43 -5.34
CA PHE A 507 8.60 17.20 -5.02
C PHE A 507 9.84 16.72 -5.78
N ASP A 508 9.93 15.42 -6.06
CA ASP A 508 11.05 14.79 -6.74
C ASP A 508 10.92 14.84 -8.27
N SER A 509 9.74 14.59 -8.83
CA SER A 509 9.56 14.45 -10.28
C SER A 509 9.86 15.74 -11.04
N ALA A 510 9.55 16.89 -10.42
CA ALA A 510 9.78 18.20 -11.04
C ALA A 510 11.24 18.66 -10.97
N THR A 511 11.98 18.20 -9.97
CA THR A 511 13.30 18.77 -9.62
C THR A 511 14.43 17.74 -9.68
N MET A 512 14.14 16.49 -10.00
CA MET A 512 15.15 15.43 -10.08
C MET A 512 16.14 15.72 -11.17
N ALA A 513 17.42 15.72 -10.81
CA ALA A 513 18.52 15.93 -11.70
C ALA A 513 19.74 15.13 -11.25
N PHE A 514 20.24 14.24 -12.11
CA PHE A 514 21.50 13.54 -11.93
C PHE A 514 21.97 12.90 -13.22
N ALA A 515 23.27 12.70 -13.36
CA ALA A 515 23.86 11.95 -14.45
C ALA A 515 24.56 10.70 -13.91
N ASN A 516 24.39 9.58 -14.60
CA ASN A 516 25.13 8.34 -14.38
C ASN A 516 25.93 8.02 -15.63
N THR A 517 27.13 8.55 -15.73
CA THR A 517 28.00 8.41 -16.90
C THR A 517 28.48 6.97 -17.09
N THR A 518 28.54 6.17 -16.02
CA THR A 518 28.91 4.75 -16.09
C THR A 518 27.84 3.91 -16.80
N TYR A 519 26.58 4.22 -16.59
CA TYR A 519 25.43 3.51 -17.20
C TYR A 519 24.85 4.25 -18.41
N GLY A 520 25.39 5.42 -18.77
CA GLY A 520 25.04 6.14 -19.99
C GLY A 520 23.67 6.81 -19.96
N TYR A 521 23.17 7.24 -18.78
CA TYR A 521 21.91 7.95 -18.68
C TYR A 521 21.94 9.11 -17.69
N ALA A 522 21.04 10.08 -17.90
CA ALA A 522 20.80 11.18 -16.99
C ALA A 522 19.28 11.41 -16.81
N VAL A 523 18.90 12.00 -15.70
CA VAL A 523 17.57 12.57 -15.50
C VAL A 523 17.72 14.08 -15.38
N ILE A 524 16.92 14.82 -16.14
CA ILE A 524 16.91 16.29 -16.13
C ILE A 524 15.62 16.82 -15.54
N PRO A 525 15.63 17.96 -14.82
CA PRO A 525 14.45 18.52 -14.16
C PRO A 525 13.46 19.06 -15.17
N ASN A 526 12.18 19.15 -14.76
CA ASN A 526 11.11 19.79 -15.52
C ASN A 526 10.29 20.70 -14.61
N ALA A 527 10.54 22.00 -14.67
CA ALA A 527 9.82 23.00 -13.90
C ALA A 527 8.40 23.28 -14.44
N ASP A 528 8.09 22.85 -15.67
CA ASP A 528 6.81 23.10 -16.35
C ASP A 528 5.75 22.01 -16.13
N LEU A 529 6.01 21.09 -15.20
CA LEU A 529 5.06 20.04 -14.86
C LEU A 529 3.73 20.63 -14.38
N LYS A 530 2.64 20.13 -14.96
CA LYS A 530 1.25 20.46 -14.60
C LYS A 530 0.68 19.37 -13.69
N SER A 531 -0.26 19.78 -12.84
CA SER A 531 -0.98 18.84 -11.98
C SER A 531 -1.75 17.79 -12.77
N GLU A 532 -1.69 16.55 -12.30
CA GLU A 532 -2.48 15.44 -12.82
C GLU A 532 -3.95 15.63 -12.45
N ARG A 533 -4.86 15.30 -13.35
CA ARG A 533 -6.30 15.37 -13.15
C ARG A 533 -6.97 14.10 -13.66
N SER A 534 -8.02 13.66 -12.97
CA SER A 534 -8.86 12.57 -13.44
C SER A 534 -10.34 12.92 -13.41
N ASN A 535 -11.10 12.31 -14.32
CA ASN A 535 -12.55 12.23 -14.26
C ASN A 535 -12.94 10.76 -14.22
N SER A 536 -13.77 10.39 -13.26
CA SER A 536 -14.27 9.04 -13.06
C SER A 536 -15.78 9.00 -13.11
N PHE A 537 -16.30 7.99 -13.78
CA PHE A 537 -17.71 7.64 -13.82
C PHE A 537 -17.86 6.20 -13.35
N GLU A 538 -18.75 5.98 -12.40
CA GLU A 538 -19.05 4.66 -11.86
C GLU A 538 -20.57 4.46 -11.83
N LEU A 539 -20.98 3.25 -12.19
CA LEU A 539 -22.36 2.80 -12.14
C LEU A 539 -22.39 1.39 -11.54
N GLY A 540 -23.31 1.14 -10.64
CA GLY A 540 -23.42 -0.18 -10.08
C GLY A 540 -24.67 -0.41 -9.25
N MET A 541 -24.73 -1.59 -8.66
CA MET A 541 -25.84 -2.05 -7.86
C MET A 541 -25.34 -2.85 -6.66
N LYS A 542 -25.95 -2.62 -5.51
CA LYS A 542 -25.80 -3.42 -4.30
C LYS A 542 -27.07 -4.24 -4.07
N PHE A 543 -26.88 -5.45 -3.58
CA PHE A 543 -27.94 -6.34 -3.08
C PHE A 543 -27.64 -6.74 -1.65
N LYS A 544 -28.63 -6.73 -0.79
CA LYS A 544 -28.51 -7.18 0.59
C LYS A 544 -29.82 -7.78 1.08
N ASN A 545 -29.71 -8.94 1.72
CA ASN A 545 -30.74 -9.51 2.59
C ASN A 545 -30.08 -10.13 3.83
N GLU A 546 -30.84 -10.87 4.64
CA GLU A 546 -30.33 -11.50 5.87
C GLU A 546 -29.19 -12.51 5.63
N ARG A 547 -29.16 -13.18 4.46
CA ARG A 547 -28.21 -14.26 4.15
C ARG A 547 -27.17 -13.90 3.10
N ALA A 548 -27.46 -12.89 2.26
CA ALA A 548 -26.63 -12.60 1.12
C ALA A 548 -26.36 -11.10 0.98
N ARG A 549 -25.17 -10.78 0.51
CA ARG A 549 -24.82 -9.46 -0.02
C ARG A 549 -24.02 -9.61 -1.30
N ALA A 550 -24.29 -8.74 -2.25
CA ALA A 550 -23.57 -8.70 -3.50
C ALA A 550 -23.43 -7.26 -3.99
N GLN A 551 -22.41 -7.00 -4.76
CA GLN A 551 -22.20 -5.72 -5.41
C GLN A 551 -21.60 -5.96 -6.78
N VAL A 552 -22.05 -5.19 -7.76
CA VAL A 552 -21.43 -5.08 -9.08
C VAL A 552 -21.19 -3.61 -9.40
N THR A 553 -20.05 -3.31 -10.00
CA THR A 553 -19.68 -1.95 -10.39
C THR A 553 -18.97 -1.96 -11.72
N ALA A 554 -19.38 -1.08 -12.63
CA ALA A 554 -18.63 -0.72 -13.82
C ALA A 554 -18.02 0.66 -13.63
N PHE A 555 -16.79 0.86 -14.11
CA PHE A 555 -16.08 2.13 -13.98
C PHE A 555 -15.38 2.53 -15.27
N TYR A 556 -15.23 3.85 -15.43
CA TYR A 556 -14.46 4.49 -16.51
C TYR A 556 -13.72 5.70 -15.96
N ASN A 557 -12.37 5.65 -16.02
CA ASN A 557 -11.49 6.71 -15.54
C ASN A 557 -10.69 7.29 -16.70
N ARG A 558 -10.60 8.61 -16.76
CA ARG A 558 -9.79 9.35 -17.72
C ARG A 558 -8.84 10.26 -16.99
N TYR A 559 -7.55 10.04 -17.17
CA TYR A 559 -6.47 10.84 -16.59
C TYR A 559 -5.91 11.79 -17.64
N ARG A 560 -5.58 13.01 -17.24
CA ARG A 560 -4.91 14.04 -18.04
C ARG A 560 -3.67 14.53 -17.31
N ASN A 561 -2.67 14.97 -18.09
CA ASN A 561 -1.38 15.41 -17.56
C ASN A 561 -0.71 14.35 -16.68
N PHE A 562 -0.85 13.08 -17.00
CA PHE A 562 -0.30 11.98 -16.22
C PHE A 562 1.21 12.06 -16.24
N ILE A 563 1.85 12.26 -15.09
CA ILE A 563 3.30 12.46 -14.98
C ILE A 563 4.01 11.10 -15.09
N ASN A 564 4.86 10.98 -16.11
CA ASN A 564 5.69 9.79 -16.30
C ASN A 564 7.09 10.20 -16.77
N ARG A 565 8.08 9.34 -16.51
CA ARG A 565 9.45 9.54 -16.99
C ARG A 565 9.58 9.02 -18.42
N THR A 566 10.00 9.89 -19.34
CA THR A 566 10.18 9.59 -20.75
C THR A 566 11.60 9.93 -21.20
N GLU A 567 12.08 9.26 -22.21
CA GLU A 567 13.31 9.63 -22.93
C GLU A 567 13.03 10.91 -23.74
N VAL A 568 13.90 11.90 -23.63
CA VAL A 568 13.74 13.21 -24.29
C VAL A 568 14.88 13.53 -25.25
N GLY A 569 15.92 12.72 -25.29
CA GLY A 569 17.04 12.90 -26.21
C GLY A 569 18.36 12.33 -25.67
N THR A 570 19.44 12.78 -26.29
CA THR A 570 20.81 12.38 -25.95
C THR A 570 21.66 13.62 -25.80
N ALA A 571 22.51 13.69 -24.77
CA ALA A 571 23.52 14.74 -24.58
C ALA A 571 24.91 14.12 -24.50
N THR A 572 25.94 14.91 -24.79
CA THR A 572 27.31 14.49 -24.56
C THR A 572 27.80 14.99 -23.21
N ILE A 573 28.09 14.08 -22.29
CA ILE A 573 28.62 14.39 -20.96
C ILE A 573 29.95 13.67 -20.79
N GLY A 574 31.03 14.43 -20.50
CA GLY A 574 32.38 13.85 -20.38
C GLY A 574 32.86 13.12 -21.64
N GLY A 575 32.44 13.61 -22.83
CA GLY A 575 32.81 13.01 -24.12
C GLY A 575 32.06 11.73 -24.50
N ARG A 576 31.02 11.36 -23.75
CA ARG A 576 30.19 10.15 -24.00
C ARG A 576 28.75 10.51 -24.29
N PRO A 577 28.06 9.81 -25.21
CA PRO A 577 26.62 9.97 -25.40
C PRO A 577 25.87 9.42 -24.18
N ILE A 578 24.98 10.22 -23.62
CA ILE A 578 24.18 9.94 -22.41
C ILE A 578 22.71 10.13 -22.77
N ILE A 579 21.90 9.09 -22.59
CA ILE A 579 20.46 9.18 -22.80
C ILE A 579 19.85 10.05 -21.69
N GLN A 580 19.08 11.04 -22.08
CA GLN A 580 18.38 11.95 -21.15
C GLN A 580 16.93 11.52 -20.95
N TYR A 581 16.56 11.37 -19.70
CA TYR A 581 15.17 11.16 -19.27
C TYR A 581 14.67 12.40 -18.56
N GLN A 582 13.37 12.65 -18.70
CA GLN A 582 12.67 13.75 -18.01
C GLN A 582 11.29 13.31 -17.59
N TYR A 583 10.80 13.79 -16.45
CA TYR A 583 9.39 13.64 -16.11
C TYR A 583 8.57 14.60 -16.96
N GLN A 584 7.58 14.07 -17.66
CA GLN A 584 6.69 14.83 -18.55
C GLN A 584 5.23 14.50 -18.28
N ASN A 585 4.36 15.44 -18.61
CA ASN A 585 2.92 15.21 -18.59
C ASN A 585 2.49 14.46 -19.87
N LEU A 586 2.02 13.22 -19.74
CA LEU A 586 1.34 12.50 -20.79
C LEU A 586 -0.10 13.01 -20.88
N ASP A 587 -0.57 13.32 -22.09
CA ASP A 587 -1.85 13.98 -22.26
C ASP A 587 -3.04 13.11 -21.84
N ARG A 588 -2.95 11.78 -22.00
CA ARG A 588 -4.09 10.92 -21.75
C ARG A 588 -3.72 9.50 -21.38
N VAL A 589 -4.25 9.07 -20.22
CA VAL A 589 -4.34 7.66 -19.83
C VAL A 589 -5.80 7.37 -19.52
N LYS A 590 -6.32 6.20 -19.87
CA LYS A 590 -7.66 5.75 -19.49
C LYS A 590 -7.64 4.36 -18.91
N THR A 591 -8.49 4.12 -17.90
CA THR A 591 -8.74 2.78 -17.34
C THR A 591 -10.25 2.55 -17.25
N TYR A 592 -10.71 1.36 -17.60
CA TYR A 592 -12.11 0.98 -17.49
C TYR A 592 -12.26 -0.49 -17.20
N GLY A 593 -13.36 -0.85 -16.58
CA GLY A 593 -13.57 -2.23 -16.16
C GLY A 593 -14.84 -2.46 -15.39
N ALA A 594 -14.95 -3.68 -14.88
CA ALA A 594 -16.03 -4.11 -14.02
C ALA A 594 -15.49 -4.97 -12.86
N GLU A 595 -16.10 -4.80 -11.71
CA GLU A 595 -15.81 -5.54 -10.49
C GLU A 595 -17.11 -6.11 -9.92
N ALA A 596 -17.06 -7.31 -9.36
CA ALA A 596 -18.19 -7.88 -8.64
C ALA A 596 -17.69 -8.61 -7.39
N SER A 597 -18.50 -8.55 -6.33
CA SER A 597 -18.29 -9.32 -5.10
C SER A 597 -19.61 -9.84 -4.56
N ALA A 598 -19.58 -11.00 -3.92
CA ALA A 598 -20.74 -11.60 -3.28
C ALA A 598 -20.32 -12.43 -2.06
N ALA A 599 -21.20 -12.51 -1.07
CA ALA A 599 -21.12 -13.44 0.06
C ALA A 599 -22.52 -13.98 0.37
N TYR A 600 -22.60 -15.29 0.62
CA TYR A 600 -23.86 -15.99 0.89
C TYR A 600 -23.71 -17.01 2.01
N LYS A 601 -24.52 -16.86 3.05
CA LYS A 601 -24.66 -17.79 4.17
C LYS A 601 -25.75 -18.82 3.82
N PHE A 602 -25.36 -19.97 3.28
CA PHE A 602 -26.31 -20.96 2.75
C PHE A 602 -26.78 -21.97 3.79
N LEU A 603 -26.00 -22.21 4.84
CA LEU A 603 -26.34 -23.05 6.01
C LEU A 603 -25.78 -22.40 7.29
N PRO A 604 -26.28 -22.77 8.48
CA PRO A 604 -25.69 -22.31 9.74
C PRO A 604 -24.19 -22.58 9.80
N GLY A 605 -23.40 -21.53 10.05
CA GLY A 605 -21.95 -21.59 10.07
C GLY A 605 -21.26 -21.60 8.70
N TRP A 606 -21.92 -21.89 7.60
CA TRP A 606 -21.34 -21.94 6.27
C TRP A 606 -21.54 -20.65 5.48
N GLN A 607 -20.47 -20.16 4.91
CA GLN A 607 -20.47 -19.01 4.01
C GLN A 607 -19.62 -19.29 2.79
N VAL A 608 -20.16 -19.04 1.60
CA VAL A 608 -19.41 -18.88 0.37
C VAL A 608 -19.23 -17.40 0.09
N SER A 609 -18.03 -16.98 -0.35
CA SER A 609 -17.74 -15.60 -0.73
C SER A 609 -16.88 -15.60 -2.00
N GLY A 610 -16.99 -14.53 -2.79
CA GLY A 610 -16.14 -14.39 -3.96
C GLY A 610 -16.09 -12.97 -4.46
N SER A 611 -15.01 -12.67 -5.15
CA SER A 611 -14.85 -11.40 -5.87
C SER A 611 -14.10 -11.63 -7.18
N ILE A 612 -14.44 -10.81 -8.17
CA ILE A 612 -13.78 -10.80 -9.48
C ILE A 612 -13.53 -9.37 -9.91
N ALA A 613 -12.45 -9.16 -10.65
CA ALA A 613 -12.10 -7.88 -11.23
C ALA A 613 -11.57 -8.06 -12.66
N TRP A 614 -12.10 -7.26 -13.55
CA TRP A 614 -11.67 -7.16 -14.94
C TRP A 614 -11.45 -5.70 -15.29
N MET A 615 -10.31 -5.41 -15.94
CA MET A 615 -10.04 -4.07 -16.42
C MET A 615 -9.21 -4.03 -17.70
N ARG A 616 -9.19 -2.85 -18.30
CA ARG A 616 -8.27 -2.43 -19.35
C ARG A 616 -7.69 -1.08 -19.01
N GLY A 617 -6.40 -0.90 -19.31
CA GLY A 617 -5.69 0.37 -19.24
C GLY A 617 -5.06 0.67 -20.59
N GLU A 618 -5.11 1.93 -21.04
CA GLU A 618 -4.58 2.38 -22.33
C GLU A 618 -3.91 3.74 -22.18
N GLN A 619 -2.75 3.89 -22.80
CA GLN A 619 -2.00 5.13 -22.93
C GLN A 619 -2.52 5.94 -24.13
N GLN A 620 -2.01 7.16 -24.33
CA GLN A 620 -2.45 8.05 -25.40
C GLN A 620 -2.26 7.46 -26.80
N ASP A 621 -1.15 6.75 -27.02
CA ASP A 621 -0.81 6.09 -28.29
C ASP A 621 -1.57 4.77 -28.53
N GLY A 622 -2.54 4.45 -27.66
CA GLY A 622 -3.34 3.22 -27.72
C GLY A 622 -2.64 1.98 -27.14
N LYS A 623 -1.39 2.09 -26.73
CA LYS A 623 -0.68 0.98 -26.09
C LYS A 623 -1.32 0.62 -24.76
N PRO A 624 -1.29 -0.66 -24.38
CA PRO A 624 -1.73 -1.09 -23.06
C PRO A 624 -0.93 -0.42 -21.94
N LEU A 625 -1.58 -0.22 -20.80
CA LEU A 625 -0.94 0.17 -19.55
C LEU A 625 -0.47 -1.12 -18.85
N ASP A 626 0.84 -1.31 -18.71
CA ASP A 626 1.41 -2.55 -18.15
C ASP A 626 1.04 -2.78 -16.67
N SER A 627 0.74 -1.74 -15.91
CA SER A 627 0.25 -1.84 -14.53
C SER A 627 -1.22 -2.28 -14.41
N ALA A 628 -1.97 -2.36 -15.53
CA ALA A 628 -3.34 -2.85 -15.55
C ALA A 628 -3.37 -4.37 -15.37
N TYR A 629 -4.00 -4.84 -14.29
CA TYR A 629 -4.04 -6.27 -13.97
C TYR A 629 -4.92 -7.08 -14.92
N PRO A 630 -4.58 -8.37 -15.19
CA PRO A 630 -5.44 -9.28 -15.93
C PRO A 630 -6.69 -9.64 -15.13
N PHE A 631 -7.69 -10.24 -15.79
CA PHE A 631 -8.89 -10.75 -15.12
C PHE A 631 -8.50 -11.69 -13.98
N ASN A 632 -8.89 -11.37 -12.76
CA ASN A 632 -8.53 -12.08 -11.56
C ASN A 632 -9.72 -12.20 -10.60
N GLY A 633 -9.59 -13.07 -9.61
CA GLY A 633 -10.62 -13.26 -8.62
C GLY A 633 -10.21 -14.12 -7.45
N VAL A 634 -11.08 -14.12 -6.46
CA VAL A 634 -10.97 -14.93 -5.24
C VAL A 634 -12.31 -15.63 -5.01
N LEU A 635 -12.28 -16.90 -4.63
CA LEU A 635 -13.43 -17.67 -4.18
C LEU A 635 -13.10 -18.26 -2.82
N GLY A 636 -13.97 -18.07 -1.85
CA GLY A 636 -13.81 -18.56 -0.48
C GLY A 636 -14.97 -19.41 -0.03
N LEU A 637 -14.68 -20.42 0.76
CA LEU A 637 -15.66 -21.22 1.50
C LEU A 637 -15.20 -21.30 2.96
N ASP A 638 -16.03 -20.80 3.87
CA ASP A 638 -15.73 -20.73 5.29
C ASP A 638 -16.81 -21.48 6.08
N TYR A 639 -16.37 -22.25 7.09
CA TYR A 639 -17.21 -22.82 8.12
C TYR A 639 -16.78 -22.29 9.48
N THR A 640 -17.71 -21.74 10.23
CA THR A 640 -17.44 -21.08 11.52
C THR A 640 -18.40 -21.60 12.59
N GLN A 641 -17.85 -22.09 13.68
CA GLN A 641 -18.52 -22.39 14.93
C GLN A 641 -18.02 -21.47 16.05
N GLU A 642 -18.60 -21.54 17.24
CA GLU A 642 -18.21 -20.71 18.37
C GLU A 642 -16.75 -20.92 18.77
N LYS A 643 -16.27 -22.16 18.80
CA LYS A 643 -14.93 -22.54 19.28
C LYS A 643 -13.93 -22.85 18.17
N TRP A 644 -14.35 -23.02 16.94
CA TRP A 644 -13.45 -23.35 15.85
C TRP A 644 -14.00 -22.93 14.48
N GLY A 645 -13.15 -22.86 13.53
CA GLY A 645 -13.54 -22.64 12.14
C GLY A 645 -12.46 -23.07 11.18
N VAL A 646 -12.88 -23.36 9.97
CA VAL A 646 -12.02 -23.72 8.85
C VAL A 646 -12.46 -22.95 7.62
N GLY A 647 -11.52 -22.54 6.80
CA GLY A 647 -11.80 -21.85 5.55
C GLY A 647 -10.83 -22.25 4.45
N THR A 648 -11.27 -22.15 3.21
CA THR A 648 -10.41 -22.30 2.05
C THR A 648 -10.63 -21.15 1.08
N LYS A 649 -9.55 -20.70 0.45
CA LYS A 649 -9.55 -19.62 -0.54
C LYS A 649 -8.86 -20.09 -1.83
N LEU A 650 -9.50 -19.88 -2.96
CA LEU A 650 -8.89 -20.01 -4.28
C LEU A 650 -8.63 -18.63 -4.85
N ARG A 651 -7.37 -18.29 -5.06
CA ARG A 651 -6.95 -17.08 -5.78
C ARG A 651 -6.54 -17.45 -7.20
N TRP A 652 -6.98 -16.68 -8.18
CA TRP A 652 -6.65 -16.96 -9.56
C TRP A 652 -6.48 -15.68 -10.38
N SER A 653 -5.68 -15.77 -11.43
CA SER A 653 -5.47 -14.71 -12.41
C SER A 653 -5.31 -15.31 -13.80
N LYS A 654 -5.85 -14.65 -14.83
CA LYS A 654 -5.55 -14.99 -16.22
C LYS A 654 -4.13 -14.56 -16.59
N LYS A 655 -3.61 -15.13 -17.69
CA LYS A 655 -2.36 -14.68 -18.30
C LYS A 655 -2.46 -13.18 -18.64
N HIS A 656 -1.40 -12.43 -18.32
CA HIS A 656 -1.26 -11.03 -18.74
C HIS A 656 -0.74 -10.98 -20.20
N SER A 657 -1.65 -10.95 -21.15
CA SER A 657 -1.31 -10.96 -22.59
C SER A 657 -1.33 -9.56 -23.23
N ARG A 658 -1.86 -8.55 -22.55
CA ARG A 658 -1.91 -7.16 -23.04
C ARG A 658 -0.77 -6.36 -22.44
N VAL A 659 0.33 -6.27 -23.15
CA VAL A 659 1.55 -5.56 -22.75
C VAL A 659 1.86 -4.43 -23.73
N SER A 660 2.60 -3.42 -23.29
CA SER A 660 2.94 -2.23 -24.07
C SER A 660 3.90 -2.50 -25.24
N SER A 661 4.66 -3.60 -25.16
CA SER A 661 5.65 -4.02 -26.17
C SER A 661 5.85 -5.54 -26.12
N ASP A 662 6.27 -6.13 -27.25
CA ASP A 662 6.63 -7.55 -27.35
C ASP A 662 7.85 -7.94 -26.51
N THR A 663 8.62 -6.96 -26.05
CA THR A 663 9.75 -7.17 -25.14
C THR A 663 9.34 -7.31 -23.68
N VAL A 664 8.11 -6.94 -23.31
CA VAL A 664 7.60 -7.03 -21.95
C VAL A 664 7.20 -8.48 -21.61
N PHE A 665 7.51 -8.87 -20.39
CA PHE A 665 7.15 -10.20 -19.88
C PHE A 665 5.64 -10.37 -19.71
N GLN A 666 5.11 -11.44 -20.28
CA GLN A 666 3.70 -11.81 -20.17
C GLN A 666 3.52 -12.84 -19.04
N ALA A 667 3.26 -12.38 -17.82
CA ALA A 667 3.06 -13.26 -16.67
C ALA A 667 2.02 -14.35 -16.96
N PRO A 668 2.35 -15.64 -16.77
CA PRO A 668 1.40 -16.76 -16.93
C PRO A 668 0.23 -16.63 -15.95
N GLY A 669 -0.93 -17.16 -16.35
CA GLY A 669 -2.06 -17.29 -15.44
C GLY A 669 -1.83 -18.36 -14.36
N TYR A 670 -2.52 -18.22 -13.23
CA TYR A 670 -2.38 -19.12 -12.10
C TYR A 670 -3.72 -19.36 -11.38
N GLY A 671 -3.77 -20.45 -10.62
CA GLY A 671 -4.75 -20.75 -9.58
C GLY A 671 -4.01 -21.30 -8.36
N VAL A 672 -4.25 -20.72 -7.19
CA VAL A 672 -3.57 -21.04 -5.93
C VAL A 672 -4.60 -21.24 -4.83
N TRP A 673 -4.46 -22.34 -4.08
CA TRP A 673 -5.34 -22.72 -2.98
C TRP A 673 -4.65 -22.45 -1.65
N ASP A 674 -5.40 -21.82 -0.75
CA ASP A 674 -5.01 -21.57 0.64
C ASP A 674 -6.05 -22.20 1.57
N VAL A 675 -5.62 -22.74 2.69
CA VAL A 675 -6.47 -23.36 3.72
C VAL A 675 -6.05 -22.80 5.09
N GLY A 676 -7.05 -22.40 5.87
CA GLY A 676 -6.82 -21.90 7.23
C GLY A 676 -7.81 -22.50 8.23
N ALA A 677 -7.38 -22.62 9.47
CA ALA A 677 -8.23 -23.05 10.58
C ALA A 677 -7.86 -22.28 11.85
N TRP A 678 -8.85 -22.14 12.72
CA TRP A 678 -8.64 -21.59 14.05
C TRP A 678 -9.42 -22.38 15.08
N TYR A 679 -8.89 -22.40 16.34
CA TYR A 679 -9.49 -23.13 17.44
C TYR A 679 -9.35 -22.35 18.76
N LYS A 680 -10.44 -22.26 19.52
CA LYS A 680 -10.54 -21.63 20.85
C LYS A 680 -10.83 -22.71 21.89
N PRO A 681 -9.82 -23.43 22.39
CA PRO A 681 -10.03 -24.47 23.43
C PRO A 681 -10.59 -23.86 24.71
N PHE A 682 -10.18 -22.63 25.03
CA PHE A 682 -10.63 -21.86 26.19
C PHE A 682 -11.02 -20.42 25.75
N LYS A 683 -11.79 -19.72 26.59
CA LYS A 683 -12.19 -18.32 26.31
C LYS A 683 -11.02 -17.37 26.13
N ASN A 684 -9.90 -17.68 26.78
CA ASN A 684 -8.67 -16.87 26.79
C ASN A 684 -7.56 -17.37 25.85
N LEU A 685 -7.75 -18.43 25.09
CA LEU A 685 -6.74 -18.98 24.17
C LEU A 685 -7.35 -19.17 22.77
N GLU A 686 -6.69 -18.59 21.78
CA GLU A 686 -7.00 -18.81 20.35
C GLU A 686 -5.72 -19.28 19.63
N ILE A 687 -5.85 -20.35 18.85
CA ILE A 687 -4.79 -20.92 18.01
C ILE A 687 -5.24 -20.84 16.57
N GLY A 688 -4.41 -20.32 15.68
CA GLY A 688 -4.65 -20.25 14.23
C GLY A 688 -3.54 -20.98 13.47
N ALA A 689 -3.90 -21.59 12.35
CA ALA A 689 -2.96 -22.20 11.41
C ALA A 689 -3.41 -22.01 9.98
N ASN A 690 -2.47 -21.69 9.09
CA ASN A 690 -2.73 -21.50 7.67
C ASN A 690 -1.70 -22.26 6.82
N ILE A 691 -2.13 -22.80 5.70
CA ILE A 691 -1.29 -23.35 4.64
C ILE A 691 -1.61 -22.56 3.39
N TYR A 692 -0.62 -21.88 2.85
CA TYR A 692 -0.73 -21.12 1.61
C TYR A 692 -0.15 -21.92 0.46
N ASN A 693 -0.69 -21.69 -0.74
CA ASN A 693 -0.25 -22.39 -1.96
C ASN A 693 -0.16 -23.91 -1.77
N VAL A 694 -1.24 -24.53 -1.29
CA VAL A 694 -1.32 -25.97 -0.98
C VAL A 694 -0.83 -26.84 -2.14
N GLY A 695 -1.13 -26.43 -3.38
CA GLY A 695 -0.72 -27.11 -4.61
C GLY A 695 0.76 -26.91 -5.00
N ASN A 696 1.55 -26.15 -4.22
CA ASN A 696 2.94 -25.82 -4.53
C ASN A 696 3.12 -25.28 -5.94
N LYS A 697 2.21 -24.38 -6.39
CA LYS A 697 2.22 -23.79 -7.73
C LYS A 697 3.31 -22.77 -7.86
N LYS A 698 4.16 -22.84 -8.89
CA LYS A 698 5.05 -21.78 -9.30
C LYS A 698 4.25 -20.74 -10.10
N TYR A 699 4.29 -19.48 -9.66
CA TYR A 699 3.55 -18.40 -10.30
C TYR A 699 4.21 -17.02 -10.01
N TRP A 700 3.77 -16.02 -10.72
CA TRP A 700 4.16 -14.62 -10.57
C TRP A 700 2.93 -13.78 -10.28
N GLN A 701 3.00 -12.89 -9.32
CA GLN A 701 2.04 -11.81 -9.25
C GLN A 701 2.30 -10.83 -10.37
N HIS A 702 1.25 -10.38 -11.03
CA HIS A 702 1.38 -9.44 -12.15
C HIS A 702 2.07 -8.13 -11.71
N ALA A 703 1.74 -7.62 -10.53
CA ALA A 703 2.27 -6.35 -10.01
C ALA A 703 3.79 -6.35 -9.89
N ASP A 704 4.41 -7.49 -9.58
CA ASP A 704 5.86 -7.60 -9.36
C ASP A 704 6.67 -7.58 -10.66
N VAL A 705 6.02 -7.94 -11.77
CA VAL A 705 6.68 -8.10 -13.09
C VAL A 705 6.10 -7.17 -14.16
N ALA A 706 5.21 -6.26 -13.78
CA ALA A 706 4.58 -5.32 -14.70
C ALA A 706 5.62 -4.43 -15.41
N GLY A 707 5.61 -4.42 -16.74
CA GLY A 707 6.54 -3.64 -17.56
C GLY A 707 7.98 -4.17 -17.61
N MET A 708 8.31 -5.29 -16.95
CA MET A 708 9.65 -5.86 -16.97
C MET A 708 9.97 -6.52 -18.32
N SER A 709 11.23 -6.43 -18.73
CA SER A 709 11.68 -7.12 -19.94
C SER A 709 11.62 -8.64 -19.78
N ARG A 710 11.17 -9.34 -20.82
CA ARG A 710 11.19 -10.82 -20.88
C ARG A 710 12.61 -11.41 -20.85
N THR A 711 13.65 -10.61 -21.08
CA THR A 711 15.06 -11.03 -20.98
C THR A 711 15.62 -10.90 -19.58
N SER A 712 14.86 -10.33 -18.63
CA SER A 712 15.23 -10.29 -17.21
C SER A 712 15.20 -11.68 -16.59
N VAL A 713 15.86 -11.86 -15.46
CA VAL A 713 15.88 -13.12 -14.70
C VAL A 713 14.52 -13.29 -13.98
N MET A 714 13.49 -13.69 -14.74
CA MET A 714 12.10 -13.67 -14.28
C MET A 714 11.82 -14.59 -13.10
N ASP A 715 12.55 -15.71 -12.97
CA ASP A 715 12.38 -16.65 -11.86
C ASP A 715 12.72 -16.05 -10.49
N LEU A 716 13.47 -14.95 -10.46
CA LEU A 716 13.78 -14.17 -9.28
C LEU A 716 12.50 -13.55 -8.63
N TYR A 717 11.48 -13.29 -9.44
CA TYR A 717 10.22 -12.66 -9.06
C TYR A 717 9.07 -13.66 -8.90
N THR A 718 9.38 -14.95 -8.76
CA THR A 718 8.35 -15.96 -8.47
C THR A 718 7.88 -15.83 -7.03
N GLU A 719 6.61 -16.11 -6.82
CA GLU A 719 6.02 -16.19 -5.49
C GLU A 719 6.51 -17.40 -4.70
N THR A 720 6.31 -17.35 -3.38
CA THR A 720 6.63 -18.45 -2.48
C THR A 720 5.83 -19.70 -2.84
N GLY A 721 6.46 -20.87 -2.80
CA GLY A 721 5.83 -22.18 -2.89
C GLY A 721 4.89 -22.46 -1.72
N ARG A 722 4.57 -23.73 -1.49
CA ARG A 722 3.76 -24.12 -0.31
C ARG A 722 4.46 -23.67 0.98
N ASN A 723 3.74 -22.93 1.80
CA ASN A 723 4.24 -22.40 3.07
C ASN A 723 3.13 -22.38 4.12
N PHE A 724 3.49 -22.18 5.38
CA PHE A 724 2.53 -22.19 6.48
C PHE A 724 2.78 -21.05 7.48
N ALA A 725 1.71 -20.65 8.16
CA ALA A 725 1.76 -19.75 9.32
C ALA A 725 0.97 -20.34 10.48
N ALA A 726 1.43 -20.05 11.69
CA ALA A 726 0.76 -20.41 12.93
C ALA A 726 0.71 -19.21 13.87
N THR A 727 -0.38 -19.08 14.62
CA THR A 727 -0.56 -18.02 15.62
C THR A 727 -1.14 -18.60 16.90
N VAL A 728 -0.69 -18.07 18.04
CA VAL A 728 -1.24 -18.36 19.35
C VAL A 728 -1.53 -17.02 20.04
N GLN A 729 -2.75 -16.81 20.52
CA GLN A 729 -3.15 -15.60 21.23
C GLN A 729 -3.74 -15.96 22.60
N LEU A 730 -3.17 -15.38 23.63
CA LEU A 730 -3.63 -15.44 25.03
C LEU A 730 -4.27 -14.10 25.42
N LYS A 731 -5.36 -14.15 26.18
CA LYS A 731 -6.12 -12.98 26.66
C LYS A 731 -6.41 -13.15 28.16
N PHE A 732 -6.22 -12.08 28.95
CA PHE A 732 -6.40 -12.08 30.40
C PHE A 732 -7.29 -10.90 30.84
#